data_a6901562f55f8af35f57d8ec9f3ef8bc
#
_entry.id   a6901562f55f8af35f57d8ec9f3ef8bc
#
_cell.length_a   1.000
_cell.length_b   1.000
_cell.length_c   1.000
_cell.angle_alpha   90.00
_cell.angle_beta   90.00
_cell.angle_gamma   90.00
#
_symmetry.space_group_name_H-M   'P 1'
#
loop_
_entity.id
_entity.type
_entity.pdbx_description
1 polymer ?
#
loop_
_entity_poly.entity_id
_entity_poly.type
_entity_poly.pdbx_seq_one_letter_code
_entity_poly.pdbx_strand_id
1 'polypeptide(L)'
;MKFVNLIRAHLFLILLASGLVSAGEKTSSIVFTGTENAVVVNQHSNSVSYLNLGETVEKVGEISVGLSPQTVAYDADRQLVWVTNQGENSVSILSSTSPRRFGVIKTKAAPYGVIISNKFAFVSSQHSNLIQVFDKYNYVLIAEIRVEDKPRGLTLTSDEKWLYTTHFDSGKISKIDAQRFEIIETISLGNRAGLTQSISIDQNEKFAYIPNTIRNTDSTSLEFDTSVFPFVSIVDLENRKHLRSQRIALDIIDEPVGLPLSSRLVGDNLFVLNAASNDISVVDIKLNLLSAHIEVGSFPVGIVQGPDQRYLYVDNSIDGSVSVIEASTLVEIDRQPVTQIPLDNDTREGIRLFHTSNDTRMAKDQWISCATCHFNGGSDNLVWNFPDGLRSTPSLIASSHTGPFHWSGNLDELHDVEDTIRDLQGGTGLIDGPANCVPTCDSAEKNEGRSEALDNLAKYITSLKFDATATNTANTQDTELSKQRGARLFRSFEFSCSACHAAPLYTDNENHIVNLAEGGKATINTPSLLELARSSPYYHDGRFKTLHELLDRHPADIEGQSQVNLEGDSVADLVSFLESISRPAFLSLPALLTSTEAPVSQSPLNGISRVSLELVVNKESPHALEISYTHSGNSAFDTFLIVEHLATAAYWYFENNSTIKKFRLGADIMPMSIHQISEGVHRHEMPNILLDNLDLAGEIFTFHAIATERGASPYDALNWLFYDVKEIEL
;
A
#
# COMPACT_ATOMS: atom_id res chain seq x y z
N MET A 1 -31.94 -64.21 6.36
CA MET A 1 -30.84 -63.85 5.42
C MET A 1 -31.04 -62.51 4.65
N LYS A 2 -31.96 -61.66 5.05
CA LYS A 2 -32.18 -60.35 4.40
C LYS A 2 -31.80 -59.11 5.28
N PHE A 3 -31.37 -59.32 6.53
CA PHE A 3 -31.03 -58.24 7.46
C PHE A 3 -29.51 -57.94 7.56
N VAL A 4 -28.68 -58.84 7.06
CA VAL A 4 -27.20 -58.66 7.12
C VAL A 4 -26.66 -57.84 5.97
N ASN A 5 -27.39 -57.70 4.86
CA ASN A 5 -26.95 -56.92 3.68
C ASN A 5 -27.23 -55.41 3.77
N LEU A 6 -28.10 -54.96 4.69
CA LEU A 6 -28.40 -53.53 4.84
C LEU A 6 -27.37 -52.80 5.70
N ILE A 7 -26.72 -53.52 6.63
CA ILE A 7 -25.67 -52.92 7.50
C ILE A 7 -24.34 -52.81 6.77
N ARG A 8 -24.08 -53.67 5.78
CA ARG A 8 -22.86 -53.56 4.94
C ARG A 8 -22.89 -52.41 3.91
N ALA A 9 -24.10 -52.05 3.45
CA ALA A 9 -24.25 -50.94 2.51
C ALA A 9 -24.09 -49.57 3.19
N HIS A 10 -24.46 -49.42 4.47
CA HIS A 10 -24.29 -48.15 5.20
C HIS A 10 -22.88 -47.97 5.79
N LEU A 11 -22.13 -49.04 6.02
CA LEU A 11 -20.74 -48.94 6.48
C LEU A 11 -19.77 -48.63 5.33
N PHE A 12 -20.15 -48.87 4.05
CA PHE A 12 -19.32 -48.54 2.89
C PHE A 12 -19.52 -47.11 2.41
N LEU A 13 -20.62 -46.42 2.78
CA LEU A 13 -20.85 -45.01 2.47
C LEU A 13 -20.18 -44.03 3.46
N ILE A 14 -19.82 -44.50 4.66
CA ILE A 14 -19.15 -43.68 5.68
C ILE A 14 -17.62 -43.71 5.54
N LEU A 15 -17.06 -44.66 4.79
CA LEU A 15 -15.62 -44.81 4.58
C LEU A 15 -15.10 -44.14 3.28
N LEU A 16 -16.00 -43.53 2.48
CA LEU A 16 -15.60 -42.76 1.27
C LEU A 16 -15.56 -41.24 1.49
N ALA A 17 -15.88 -40.77 2.70
CA ALA A 17 -15.85 -39.35 3.05
C ALA A 17 -14.57 -38.93 3.81
N SER A 18 -13.58 -39.83 3.98
CA SER A 18 -12.35 -39.53 4.75
C SER A 18 -11.06 -39.63 3.92
N GLY A 19 -11.11 -39.30 2.64
CA GLY A 19 -9.96 -39.40 1.74
C GLY A 19 -9.63 -38.17 0.92
N LEU A 20 -10.13 -37.00 1.27
CA LEU A 20 -9.61 -35.75 0.74
C LEU A 20 -8.45 -35.32 1.65
N VAL A 21 -7.25 -35.77 1.34
CA VAL A 21 -6.03 -35.11 1.80
C VAL A 21 -6.06 -33.72 1.14
N SER A 22 -6.55 -32.74 1.87
CA SER A 22 -6.44 -31.34 1.50
C SER A 22 -4.95 -31.06 1.29
N ALA A 23 -4.57 -30.64 0.09
CA ALA A 23 -3.29 -29.95 -0.07
C ALA A 23 -3.24 -28.86 1.00
N GLY A 24 -2.11 -28.71 1.70
CA GLY A 24 -1.97 -27.81 2.85
C GLY A 24 -2.62 -26.46 2.60
N GLU A 25 -3.23 -25.89 3.62
CA GLU A 25 -3.87 -24.58 3.51
C GLU A 25 -2.87 -23.52 3.09
N LYS A 26 -3.30 -22.56 2.28
CA LYS A 26 -2.48 -21.44 1.81
C LYS A 26 -3.28 -20.14 1.77
N THR A 27 -2.55 -19.04 1.85
CA THR A 27 -3.09 -17.68 1.73
C THR A 27 -3.81 -17.48 0.38
N SER A 28 -5.05 -16.95 0.44
CA SER A 28 -5.86 -16.61 -0.73
C SER A 28 -6.81 -15.45 -0.39
N SER A 29 -7.28 -14.70 -1.41
CA SER A 29 -8.36 -13.73 -1.27
C SER A 29 -9.76 -14.35 -1.38
N ILE A 30 -9.85 -15.62 -1.76
CA ILE A 30 -11.10 -16.38 -1.87
C ILE A 30 -10.95 -17.75 -1.21
N VAL A 31 -11.96 -18.19 -0.46
CA VAL A 31 -11.96 -19.49 0.25
C VAL A 31 -13.32 -20.13 0.24
N PHE A 32 -13.39 -21.46 0.08
CA PHE A 32 -14.59 -22.24 0.32
C PHE A 32 -14.87 -22.37 1.82
N THR A 33 -16.13 -22.21 2.21
CA THR A 33 -16.64 -22.39 3.60
C THR A 33 -17.63 -23.54 3.73
N GLY A 34 -17.86 -24.26 2.63
CA GLY A 34 -18.76 -25.42 2.50
C GLY A 34 -18.58 -26.05 1.13
N THR A 35 -19.56 -26.83 0.69
CA THR A 35 -19.53 -27.51 -0.61
C THR A 35 -19.78 -26.56 -1.79
N GLU A 36 -20.59 -25.54 -1.59
CA GLU A 36 -20.94 -24.53 -2.61
C GLU A 36 -20.73 -23.10 -2.10
N ASN A 37 -20.58 -22.92 -0.79
CA ASN A 37 -20.42 -21.61 -0.19
C ASN A 37 -18.94 -21.17 -0.20
N ALA A 38 -18.73 -19.93 -0.54
CA ALA A 38 -17.41 -19.31 -0.49
C ALA A 38 -17.48 -17.86 0.02
N VAL A 39 -16.31 -17.35 0.40
CA VAL A 39 -16.11 -15.97 0.82
C VAL A 39 -14.97 -15.39 0.02
N VAL A 40 -15.18 -14.20 -0.55
CA VAL A 40 -14.18 -13.46 -1.33
C VAL A 40 -13.95 -12.08 -0.72
N VAL A 41 -12.70 -11.63 -0.71
CA VAL A 41 -12.27 -10.32 -0.23
C VAL A 41 -12.41 -9.29 -1.35
N ASN A 42 -13.03 -8.16 -1.06
CA ASN A 42 -13.17 -7.04 -1.98
C ASN A 42 -12.26 -5.89 -1.51
N GLN A 43 -11.02 -5.89 -1.98
CA GLN A 43 -9.99 -4.95 -1.54
C GLN A 43 -10.40 -3.48 -1.70
N HIS A 44 -10.92 -3.11 -2.87
CA HIS A 44 -11.30 -1.73 -3.20
C HIS A 44 -12.65 -1.28 -2.60
N SER A 45 -13.46 -2.22 -2.11
CA SER A 45 -14.75 -1.92 -1.45
C SER A 45 -14.69 -2.02 0.07
N ASN A 46 -13.52 -2.39 0.64
CA ASN A 46 -13.36 -2.64 2.07
C ASN A 46 -14.43 -3.59 2.63
N SER A 47 -14.71 -4.65 1.89
CA SER A 47 -15.80 -5.59 2.20
C SER A 47 -15.42 -7.03 1.92
N VAL A 48 -16.33 -7.93 2.27
CA VAL A 48 -16.26 -9.35 1.96
C VAL A 48 -17.60 -9.77 1.39
N SER A 49 -17.59 -10.47 0.24
CA SER A 49 -18.79 -11.04 -0.37
C SER A 49 -18.93 -12.51 -0.04
N TYR A 50 -20.16 -12.93 0.24
CA TYR A 50 -20.57 -14.33 0.41
C TYR A 50 -21.18 -14.81 -0.89
N LEU A 51 -20.73 -15.97 -1.37
CA LEU A 51 -21.05 -16.50 -2.69
C LEU A 51 -21.56 -17.93 -2.58
N ASN A 52 -22.50 -18.28 -3.47
CA ASN A 52 -22.72 -19.66 -3.88
C ASN A 52 -21.98 -19.88 -5.20
N LEU A 53 -21.15 -20.90 -5.26
CA LEU A 53 -20.29 -21.22 -6.40
C LEU A 53 -20.68 -22.52 -7.07
N GLY A 54 -20.87 -22.49 -8.38
CA GLY A 54 -21.18 -23.60 -9.26
C GLY A 54 -20.69 -23.30 -10.68
N GLU A 55 -21.46 -23.69 -11.71
CA GLU A 55 -21.20 -23.26 -13.11
C GLU A 55 -21.32 -21.73 -13.27
N THR A 56 -22.05 -21.10 -12.37
CA THR A 56 -22.21 -19.65 -12.26
C THR A 56 -21.93 -19.19 -10.84
N VAL A 57 -21.61 -17.92 -10.66
CA VAL A 57 -21.41 -17.29 -9.35
C VAL A 57 -22.66 -16.55 -8.94
N GLU A 58 -23.18 -16.83 -7.75
CA GLU A 58 -24.28 -16.11 -7.15
C GLU A 58 -23.83 -15.41 -5.86
N LYS A 59 -23.99 -14.07 -5.80
CA LYS A 59 -23.74 -13.31 -4.58
C LYS A 59 -24.95 -13.41 -3.64
N VAL A 60 -24.73 -13.92 -2.43
CA VAL A 60 -25.78 -14.08 -1.40
C VAL A 60 -25.72 -13.02 -0.31
N GLY A 61 -24.63 -12.28 -0.20
CA GLY A 61 -24.50 -11.19 0.76
C GLY A 61 -23.13 -10.51 0.72
N GLU A 62 -23.03 -9.39 1.43
CA GLU A 62 -21.78 -8.62 1.57
C GLU A 62 -21.75 -7.94 2.94
N ILE A 63 -20.57 -7.79 3.53
CA ILE A 63 -20.35 -7.10 4.79
C ILE A 63 -19.06 -6.26 4.71
N SER A 64 -19.11 -5.03 5.22
CA SER A 64 -17.93 -4.18 5.37
C SER A 64 -16.98 -4.76 6.41
N VAL A 65 -15.68 -4.69 6.14
CA VAL A 65 -14.58 -5.08 7.03
C VAL A 65 -13.68 -3.86 7.31
N GLY A 66 -12.43 -4.07 7.68
CA GLY A 66 -11.47 -2.96 7.81
C GLY A 66 -10.93 -2.49 6.46
N LEU A 67 -10.07 -1.47 6.48
CA LEU A 67 -9.50 -0.86 5.28
C LEU A 67 -8.52 -1.79 4.57
N SER A 68 -8.54 -1.76 3.23
CA SER A 68 -7.64 -2.52 2.35
C SER A 68 -7.53 -4.02 2.74
N PRO A 69 -8.64 -4.76 2.80
CA PRO A 69 -8.60 -6.19 3.12
C PRO A 69 -7.83 -6.96 2.04
N GLN A 70 -7.04 -7.98 2.45
CA GLN A 70 -6.12 -8.68 1.54
C GLN A 70 -6.49 -10.15 1.35
N THR A 71 -6.54 -10.89 2.44
CA THR A 71 -6.73 -12.35 2.37
C THR A 71 -7.73 -12.84 3.40
N VAL A 72 -8.24 -14.04 3.15
CA VAL A 72 -9.23 -14.71 3.99
C VAL A 72 -8.82 -16.15 4.27
N ALA A 73 -9.03 -16.62 5.50
CA ALA A 73 -8.87 -18.01 5.88
C ALA A 73 -10.13 -18.53 6.60
N TYR A 74 -10.43 -19.80 6.42
CA TYR A 74 -11.60 -20.44 7.01
C TYR A 74 -11.22 -21.31 8.21
N ASP A 75 -11.83 -21.05 9.35
CA ASP A 75 -11.78 -21.88 10.55
C ASP A 75 -13.01 -22.81 10.57
N ALA A 76 -12.84 -24.01 10.06
CA ALA A 76 -13.92 -24.99 9.91
C ALA A 76 -14.51 -25.43 11.25
N ASP A 77 -13.70 -25.54 12.30
CA ASP A 77 -14.16 -25.97 13.63
C ASP A 77 -15.13 -24.99 14.26
N ARG A 78 -14.93 -23.70 13.98
CA ARG A 78 -15.73 -22.62 14.58
C ARG A 78 -16.73 -22.00 13.62
N GLN A 79 -16.72 -22.40 12.34
CA GLN A 79 -17.53 -21.81 11.27
C GLN A 79 -17.29 -20.29 11.16
N LEU A 80 -16.02 -19.88 11.22
CA LEU A 80 -15.60 -18.48 11.14
C LEU A 80 -14.63 -18.27 9.98
N VAL A 81 -14.59 -17.05 9.47
CA VAL A 81 -13.55 -16.60 8.56
C VAL A 81 -12.76 -15.45 9.17
N TRP A 82 -11.45 -15.45 8.91
CA TRP A 82 -10.50 -14.47 9.35
C TRP A 82 -10.07 -13.66 8.14
N VAL A 83 -10.21 -12.33 8.18
CA VAL A 83 -9.90 -11.42 7.07
C VAL A 83 -8.87 -10.41 7.52
N THR A 84 -7.72 -10.36 6.87
CA THR A 84 -6.68 -9.36 7.14
C THR A 84 -7.07 -8.01 6.55
N ASN A 85 -6.99 -6.96 7.35
CA ASN A 85 -7.24 -5.57 6.95
C ASN A 85 -5.92 -4.80 7.02
N GLN A 86 -5.23 -4.69 5.89
CA GLN A 86 -3.90 -4.10 5.81
C GLN A 86 -3.89 -2.64 6.24
N GLY A 87 -4.86 -1.85 5.80
CA GLY A 87 -4.95 -0.41 6.04
C GLY A 87 -5.35 -0.01 7.48
N GLU A 88 -5.74 -0.98 8.34
CA GLU A 88 -6.13 -0.74 9.75
C GLU A 88 -5.29 -1.52 10.76
N ASN A 89 -4.31 -2.31 10.33
CA ASN A 89 -3.54 -3.20 11.21
C ASN A 89 -4.46 -4.10 12.05
N SER A 90 -5.38 -4.78 11.38
CA SER A 90 -6.36 -5.63 12.07
C SER A 90 -6.73 -6.88 11.28
N VAL A 91 -7.39 -7.81 11.96
CA VAL A 91 -8.05 -8.98 11.37
C VAL A 91 -9.51 -8.97 11.80
N SER A 92 -10.42 -8.97 10.83
CA SER A 92 -11.86 -9.12 11.08
C SER A 92 -12.22 -10.60 11.23
N ILE A 93 -13.03 -10.92 12.24
CA ILE A 93 -13.58 -12.26 12.48
C ILE A 93 -15.06 -12.23 12.12
N LEU A 94 -15.44 -13.03 11.11
CA LEU A 94 -16.79 -13.06 10.57
C LEU A 94 -17.38 -14.47 10.66
N SER A 95 -18.71 -14.58 10.56
CA SER A 95 -19.37 -15.87 10.28
C SER A 95 -18.98 -16.36 8.89
N SER A 96 -18.84 -17.67 8.72
CA SER A 96 -18.60 -18.30 7.42
C SER A 96 -19.85 -18.45 6.56
N THR A 97 -21.04 -18.34 7.17
CA THR A 97 -22.33 -18.67 6.52
C THR A 97 -23.24 -17.46 6.31
N SER A 98 -22.91 -16.30 6.89
CA SER A 98 -23.77 -15.12 6.81
C SER A 98 -22.96 -13.82 7.05
N PRO A 99 -23.41 -12.69 6.51
CA PRO A 99 -22.76 -11.38 6.70
C PRO A 99 -22.86 -10.88 8.16
N ARG A 100 -22.09 -11.49 9.07
CA ARG A 100 -22.08 -11.14 10.49
C ARG A 100 -20.67 -11.09 11.03
N ARG A 101 -20.32 -9.97 11.69
CA ARG A 101 -19.03 -9.79 12.38
C ARG A 101 -19.12 -10.27 13.84
N PHE A 102 -18.11 -11.00 14.28
CA PHE A 102 -17.94 -11.43 15.68
C PHE A 102 -16.92 -10.59 16.44
N GLY A 103 -15.90 -10.08 15.76
CA GLY A 103 -14.87 -9.28 16.39
C GLY A 103 -13.81 -8.76 15.45
N VAL A 104 -12.86 -8.03 16.02
CA VAL A 104 -11.66 -7.53 15.32
C VAL A 104 -10.46 -7.75 16.25
N ILE A 105 -9.38 -8.29 15.71
CA ILE A 105 -8.11 -8.51 16.39
C ILE A 105 -7.12 -7.46 15.88
N LYS A 106 -6.43 -6.76 16.78
CA LYS A 106 -5.34 -5.85 16.39
C LYS A 106 -4.08 -6.64 16.07
N THR A 107 -3.39 -6.21 15.03
CA THR A 107 -2.12 -6.79 14.56
C THR A 107 -1.01 -5.76 14.55
N LYS A 108 0.20 -6.19 14.21
CA LYS A 108 1.28 -5.31 13.79
C LYS A 108 1.01 -4.78 12.38
N ALA A 109 1.89 -3.90 11.88
CA ALA A 109 1.65 -3.11 10.68
C ALA A 109 1.49 -3.94 9.41
N ALA A 110 0.44 -3.61 8.68
CA ALA A 110 0.09 -4.12 7.37
C ALA A 110 -0.02 -5.65 7.32
N PRO A 111 -1.02 -6.25 8.00
CA PRO A 111 -1.29 -7.69 7.89
C PRO A 111 -1.68 -8.02 6.44
N TYR A 112 -1.06 -9.07 5.89
CA TYR A 112 -1.33 -9.51 4.53
C TYR A 112 -1.93 -10.93 4.50
N GLY A 113 -1.13 -11.95 4.77
CA GLY A 113 -1.55 -13.34 4.75
C GLY A 113 -2.15 -13.78 6.08
N VAL A 114 -3.20 -14.59 6.02
CA VAL A 114 -3.72 -15.34 7.16
C VAL A 114 -3.93 -16.80 6.79
N ILE A 115 -3.61 -17.71 7.72
CA ILE A 115 -3.83 -19.15 7.58
C ILE A 115 -4.21 -19.74 8.95
N ILE A 116 -5.06 -20.74 8.95
CA ILE A 116 -5.58 -21.37 10.17
C ILE A 116 -5.09 -22.81 10.26
N SER A 117 -4.57 -23.18 11.42
CA SER A 117 -4.28 -24.56 11.82
C SER A 117 -5.34 -25.08 12.81
N ASN A 118 -5.15 -26.30 13.27
CA ASN A 118 -6.00 -26.87 14.32
C ASN A 118 -6.02 -26.06 15.63
N LYS A 119 -4.95 -25.31 15.94
CA LYS A 119 -4.81 -24.56 17.19
C LYS A 119 -4.59 -23.06 16.99
N PHE A 120 -3.92 -22.67 15.93
CA PHE A 120 -3.38 -21.32 15.75
C PHE A 120 -3.86 -20.68 14.48
N ALA A 121 -3.94 -19.35 14.51
CA ALA A 121 -3.98 -18.51 13.33
C ALA A 121 -2.63 -17.81 13.16
N PHE A 122 -2.05 -17.93 11.97
CA PHE A 122 -0.80 -17.27 11.60
C PHE A 122 -1.13 -16.09 10.70
N VAL A 123 -0.60 -14.91 11.05
CA VAL A 123 -0.81 -13.67 10.30
C VAL A 123 0.54 -13.05 9.94
N SER A 124 0.79 -12.88 8.65
CA SER A 124 1.98 -12.15 8.17
C SER A 124 1.74 -10.65 8.26
N SER A 125 2.61 -9.93 8.99
CA SER A 125 2.58 -8.48 9.14
C SER A 125 3.77 -7.89 8.37
N GLN A 126 3.51 -7.50 7.10
CA GLN A 126 4.57 -7.25 6.12
C GLN A 126 5.46 -6.04 6.47
N HIS A 127 4.89 -4.97 7.02
CA HIS A 127 5.69 -3.79 7.39
C HIS A 127 6.35 -3.90 8.77
N SER A 128 6.11 -5.00 9.48
CA SER A 128 6.77 -5.30 10.76
C SER A 128 7.80 -6.41 10.65
N ASN A 129 7.89 -7.07 9.49
CA ASN A 129 8.74 -8.23 9.27
C ASN A 129 8.49 -9.34 10.30
N LEU A 130 7.21 -9.62 10.55
CA LEU A 130 6.75 -10.56 11.58
C LEU A 130 5.70 -11.51 11.04
N ILE A 131 5.70 -12.74 11.58
CA ILE A 131 4.54 -13.62 11.59
C ILE A 131 4.00 -13.62 13.01
N GLN A 132 2.77 -13.15 13.19
CA GLN A 132 2.06 -13.18 14.46
C GLN A 132 1.25 -14.47 14.59
N VAL A 133 1.34 -15.11 15.75
CA VAL A 133 0.65 -16.36 16.05
C VAL A 133 -0.41 -16.13 17.11
N PHE A 134 -1.65 -16.37 16.78
CA PHE A 134 -2.79 -16.21 17.69
C PHE A 134 -3.39 -17.56 18.04
N ASP A 135 -3.80 -17.74 19.27
CA ASP A 135 -4.72 -18.83 19.63
C ASP A 135 -6.08 -18.57 18.95
N LYS A 136 -6.53 -19.49 18.09
CA LYS A 136 -7.73 -19.28 17.30
C LYS A 136 -9.04 -19.29 18.11
N TYR A 137 -9.02 -19.83 19.34
CA TYR A 137 -10.22 -19.97 20.18
C TYR A 137 -10.48 -18.73 21.04
N ASN A 138 -9.43 -18.12 21.59
CA ASN A 138 -9.54 -16.98 22.49
C ASN A 138 -8.95 -15.68 21.92
N TYR A 139 -8.32 -15.75 20.71
CA TYR A 139 -7.74 -14.62 19.97
C TYR A 139 -6.51 -13.97 20.65
N VAL A 140 -5.89 -14.64 21.61
CA VAL A 140 -4.72 -14.15 22.31
C VAL A 140 -3.47 -14.32 21.43
N LEU A 141 -2.63 -13.30 21.37
CA LEU A 141 -1.31 -13.37 20.74
C LEU A 141 -0.40 -14.31 21.56
N ILE A 142 0.09 -15.37 20.94
CA ILE A 142 0.95 -16.39 21.55
C ILE A 142 2.41 -16.12 21.28
N ALA A 143 2.75 -15.74 20.03
CA ALA A 143 4.13 -15.52 19.62
C ALA A 143 4.22 -14.49 18.48
N GLU A 144 5.39 -13.86 18.38
CA GLU A 144 5.82 -13.06 17.23
C GLU A 144 7.13 -13.62 16.70
N ILE A 145 7.11 -14.11 15.47
CA ILE A 145 8.26 -14.70 14.79
C ILE A 145 8.85 -13.64 13.87
N ARG A 146 10.04 -13.13 14.19
CA ARG A 146 10.73 -12.17 13.33
C ARG A 146 11.28 -12.91 12.11
N VAL A 147 10.91 -12.45 10.93
CA VAL A 147 11.32 -13.03 9.64
C VAL A 147 12.06 -11.96 8.80
N GLU A 148 12.44 -12.31 7.57
CA GLU A 148 13.00 -11.37 6.61
C GLU A 148 11.93 -10.35 6.17
N ASP A 149 12.31 -9.47 5.26
CA ASP A 149 11.50 -8.34 4.78
C ASP A 149 10.14 -8.74 4.16
N LYS A 150 9.15 -7.92 4.41
CA LYS A 150 7.79 -7.97 3.83
C LYS A 150 7.22 -9.39 3.66
N PRO A 151 7.01 -10.16 4.74
CA PRO A 151 6.37 -11.47 4.65
C PRO A 151 4.92 -11.32 4.12
N ARG A 152 4.53 -12.16 3.13
CA ARG A 152 3.18 -12.14 2.54
C ARG A 152 2.52 -13.50 2.55
N GLY A 153 2.79 -14.32 1.54
CA GLY A 153 2.14 -15.61 1.36
C GLY A 153 2.53 -16.61 2.45
N LEU A 154 1.54 -17.31 2.97
CA LEU A 154 1.69 -18.37 3.94
C LEU A 154 1.20 -19.68 3.36
N THR A 155 1.89 -20.78 3.66
CA THR A 155 1.44 -22.14 3.33
C THR A 155 1.85 -23.07 4.47
N LEU A 156 0.89 -23.89 4.94
CA LEU A 156 1.10 -24.85 6.00
C LEU A 156 1.14 -26.28 5.40
N THR A 157 2.07 -27.12 5.85
CA THR A 157 2.07 -28.54 5.47
C THR A 157 0.84 -29.26 6.01
N SER A 158 0.47 -30.39 5.38
CA SER A 158 -0.74 -31.15 5.74
C SER A 158 -0.70 -31.71 7.17
N ASP A 159 0.50 -31.97 7.69
CA ASP A 159 0.75 -32.40 9.07
C ASP A 159 0.81 -31.21 10.07
N GLU A 160 0.65 -29.97 9.58
CA GLU A 160 0.75 -28.71 10.35
C GLU A 160 2.06 -28.50 11.07
N LYS A 161 3.12 -29.18 10.64
CA LYS A 161 4.44 -29.08 11.26
C LYS A 161 5.25 -27.91 10.73
N TRP A 162 5.16 -27.63 9.42
CA TRP A 162 5.95 -26.62 8.77
C TRP A 162 5.07 -25.53 8.17
N LEU A 163 5.35 -24.30 8.55
CA LEU A 163 4.82 -23.09 7.93
C LEU A 163 5.90 -22.50 7.02
N TYR A 164 5.52 -22.18 5.79
CA TYR A 164 6.36 -21.44 4.86
C TYR A 164 5.80 -20.05 4.62
N THR A 165 6.68 -19.06 4.54
CA THR A 165 6.31 -17.69 4.16
C THR A 165 7.20 -17.18 3.04
N THR A 166 6.61 -16.41 2.12
CA THR A 166 7.33 -15.68 1.06
C THR A 166 7.72 -14.30 1.55
N HIS A 167 8.83 -13.76 1.01
CA HIS A 167 9.32 -12.41 1.26
C HIS A 167 9.23 -11.59 -0.03
N PHE A 168 8.33 -10.61 -0.05
CA PHE A 168 7.86 -9.96 -1.27
C PHE A 168 8.96 -9.28 -2.08
N ASP A 169 9.83 -8.51 -1.45
CA ASP A 169 10.87 -7.74 -2.15
C ASP A 169 12.12 -8.56 -2.43
N SER A 170 12.57 -9.39 -1.46
CA SER A 170 13.86 -10.08 -1.54
C SER A 170 13.82 -11.42 -2.28
N GLY A 171 12.64 -11.90 -2.66
CA GLY A 171 12.52 -13.20 -3.31
C GLY A 171 13.10 -14.35 -2.47
N LYS A 172 12.83 -14.35 -1.18
CA LYS A 172 13.20 -15.42 -0.27
C LYS A 172 11.96 -16.16 0.22
N ILE A 173 12.15 -17.34 0.77
CA ILE A 173 11.14 -18.09 1.51
C ILE A 173 11.73 -18.55 2.84
N SER A 174 10.98 -18.41 3.92
CA SER A 174 11.37 -18.95 5.24
C SER A 174 10.54 -20.16 5.60
N LYS A 175 11.20 -21.20 6.12
CA LYS A 175 10.60 -22.38 6.74
C LYS A 175 10.58 -22.21 8.25
N ILE A 176 9.42 -22.37 8.84
CA ILE A 176 9.16 -22.13 10.26
C ILE A 176 8.60 -23.41 10.88
N ASP A 177 9.07 -23.78 12.06
CA ASP A 177 8.41 -24.80 12.88
C ASP A 177 7.11 -24.19 13.46
N ALA A 178 5.96 -24.67 12.98
CA ALA A 178 4.66 -24.12 13.33
C ALA A 178 4.20 -24.46 14.76
N GLN A 179 4.95 -25.30 15.48
CA GLN A 179 4.66 -25.68 16.88
C GLN A 179 5.61 -24.99 17.86
N ARG A 180 6.87 -24.76 17.45
CA ARG A 180 7.89 -24.10 18.28
C ARG A 180 8.01 -22.60 18.00
N PHE A 181 7.43 -22.16 16.86
CA PHE A 181 7.48 -20.76 16.40
C PHE A 181 8.90 -20.25 16.14
N GLU A 182 9.72 -21.12 15.55
CA GLU A 182 11.13 -20.86 15.28
C GLU A 182 11.40 -20.97 13.76
N ILE A 183 12.23 -20.05 13.24
CA ILE A 183 12.72 -20.16 11.86
C ILE A 183 13.75 -21.30 11.81
N ILE A 184 13.53 -22.21 10.89
CA ILE A 184 14.46 -23.32 10.65
C ILE A 184 15.50 -22.93 9.61
N GLU A 185 15.06 -22.22 8.56
CA GLU A 185 15.92 -21.80 7.47
C GLU A 185 15.23 -20.74 6.59
N THR A 186 16.04 -20.01 5.82
CA THR A 186 15.58 -19.12 4.76
C THR A 186 16.30 -19.48 3.45
N ILE A 187 15.56 -19.68 2.38
CA ILE A 187 16.05 -20.06 1.06
C ILE A 187 15.86 -18.88 0.10
N SER A 188 16.94 -18.50 -0.60
CA SER A 188 16.89 -17.42 -1.59
C SER A 188 16.59 -17.97 -2.99
N LEU A 189 15.70 -17.31 -3.72
CA LEU A 189 15.41 -17.55 -5.14
C LEU A 189 16.39 -16.80 -6.06
N GLY A 190 17.31 -16.02 -5.49
CA GLY A 190 18.32 -15.22 -6.19
C GLY A 190 18.15 -13.72 -5.95
N ASN A 191 19.24 -12.96 -6.12
CA ASN A 191 19.31 -11.54 -5.76
C ASN A 191 18.36 -10.62 -6.56
N ARG A 192 17.88 -11.10 -7.71
CA ARG A 192 16.98 -10.35 -8.61
C ARG A 192 15.52 -10.80 -8.53
N ALA A 193 15.24 -11.90 -7.80
CA ALA A 193 13.88 -12.38 -7.59
C ALA A 193 13.13 -11.47 -6.61
N GLY A 194 11.85 -11.28 -6.85
CA GLY A 194 10.96 -10.53 -5.95
C GLY A 194 9.52 -10.59 -6.42
N LEU A 195 8.67 -9.76 -5.83
CA LEU A 195 7.21 -9.77 -6.01
C LEU A 195 6.60 -11.15 -5.66
N THR A 196 7.21 -11.84 -4.68
CA THR A 196 6.80 -13.16 -4.23
C THR A 196 5.70 -13.06 -3.18
N GLN A 197 4.47 -13.44 -3.52
CA GLN A 197 3.38 -13.39 -2.54
C GLN A 197 2.53 -14.66 -2.44
N SER A 198 2.92 -15.72 -3.16
CA SER A 198 2.23 -17.01 -3.10
C SER A 198 3.23 -18.14 -3.15
N ILE A 199 2.89 -19.25 -2.51
CA ILE A 199 3.66 -20.49 -2.53
C ILE A 199 2.69 -21.67 -2.61
N SER A 200 2.89 -22.56 -3.58
CA SER A 200 2.14 -23.80 -3.73
C SER A 200 3.08 -24.98 -3.52
N ILE A 201 2.71 -25.92 -2.67
CA ILE A 201 3.49 -27.11 -2.35
C ILE A 201 2.81 -28.33 -3.01
N ASP A 202 3.60 -29.24 -3.57
CA ASP A 202 3.08 -30.46 -4.18
C ASP A 202 2.51 -31.43 -3.12
N GLN A 203 1.70 -32.39 -3.58
CA GLN A 203 1.01 -33.33 -2.66
C GLN A 203 1.96 -34.18 -1.83
N ASN A 204 3.20 -34.38 -2.29
CA ASN A 204 4.24 -35.12 -1.58
C ASN A 204 5.08 -34.24 -0.64
N GLU A 205 4.78 -32.95 -0.61
CA GLU A 205 5.51 -31.92 0.17
C GLU A 205 7.01 -31.88 -0.13
N LYS A 206 7.38 -32.25 -1.36
CA LYS A 206 8.77 -32.31 -1.81
C LYS A 206 9.20 -31.06 -2.55
N PHE A 207 8.32 -30.47 -3.34
CA PHE A 207 8.59 -29.28 -4.12
C PHE A 207 7.63 -28.15 -3.80
N ALA A 208 8.19 -26.94 -3.74
CA ALA A 208 7.42 -25.70 -3.69
C ALA A 208 7.59 -24.94 -5.00
N TYR A 209 6.48 -24.37 -5.48
CA TYR A 209 6.37 -23.57 -6.69
C TYR A 209 6.01 -22.14 -6.28
N ILE A 210 6.89 -21.19 -6.63
CA ILE A 210 6.78 -19.81 -6.19
C ILE A 210 6.76 -18.90 -7.42
N PRO A 211 5.60 -18.36 -7.80
CA PRO A 211 5.52 -17.28 -8.78
C PRO A 211 6.34 -16.09 -8.33
N ASN A 212 7.13 -15.54 -9.22
CA ASN A 212 7.98 -14.39 -8.92
C ASN A 212 8.42 -13.68 -10.20
N THR A 213 8.84 -12.43 -10.04
CA THR A 213 9.44 -11.66 -11.10
C THR A 213 10.93 -11.52 -10.87
N ILE A 214 11.75 -11.85 -11.87
CA ILE A 214 13.17 -11.57 -11.85
C ILE A 214 13.39 -10.21 -12.50
N ARG A 215 14.08 -9.30 -11.80
CA ARG A 215 14.31 -7.92 -12.21
C ARG A 215 15.79 -7.68 -12.44
N ASN A 216 16.16 -7.47 -13.71
CA ASN A 216 17.55 -7.20 -14.10
C ASN A 216 17.84 -5.70 -14.07
N THR A 217 18.09 -5.18 -12.89
CA THR A 217 18.36 -3.77 -12.66
C THR A 217 19.71 -3.28 -13.21
N ASP A 218 20.59 -4.18 -13.66
CA ASP A 218 21.88 -3.80 -14.27
C ASP A 218 21.74 -3.44 -15.76
N SER A 219 20.60 -3.75 -16.37
CA SER A 219 20.33 -3.38 -17.76
C SER A 219 20.15 -1.89 -17.88
N THR A 220 20.83 -1.25 -18.82
CA THR A 220 20.67 0.17 -19.17
C THR A 220 19.49 0.43 -20.09
N SER A 221 18.80 -0.63 -20.53
CA SER A 221 17.64 -0.60 -21.41
C SER A 221 16.50 -1.34 -20.74
N LEU A 222 15.38 -0.65 -20.49
CA LEU A 222 14.13 -1.25 -20.03
C LEU A 222 13.33 -1.73 -21.24
N GLU A 223 13.72 -2.87 -21.78
CA GLU A 223 13.07 -3.51 -22.92
C GLU A 223 12.60 -4.90 -22.55
N PHE A 224 11.65 -5.42 -23.33
CA PHE A 224 11.26 -6.83 -23.28
C PHE A 224 12.51 -7.73 -23.43
N ASP A 225 12.56 -8.83 -22.70
CA ASP A 225 13.69 -9.78 -22.63
C ASP A 225 15.01 -9.24 -22.05
N THR A 226 15.03 -8.03 -21.48
CA THR A 226 16.26 -7.48 -20.88
C THR A 226 16.16 -7.22 -19.39
N SER A 227 14.97 -6.89 -18.91
CA SER A 227 14.84 -6.25 -17.57
C SER A 227 13.91 -6.98 -16.62
N VAL A 228 12.73 -7.42 -17.07
CA VAL A 228 11.69 -7.99 -16.19
C VAL A 228 11.24 -9.34 -16.77
N PHE A 229 11.32 -10.38 -15.94
CA PHE A 229 11.05 -11.74 -16.36
C PHE A 229 10.09 -12.43 -15.40
N PRO A 230 8.90 -12.85 -15.84
CA PRO A 230 7.95 -13.61 -15.04
C PRO A 230 8.36 -15.10 -15.00
N PHE A 231 8.52 -15.63 -13.78
CA PHE A 231 8.94 -17.01 -13.55
C PHE A 231 8.12 -17.72 -12.49
N VAL A 232 8.13 -19.04 -12.54
CA VAL A 232 7.90 -19.91 -11.39
C VAL A 232 9.24 -20.48 -10.94
N SER A 233 9.68 -20.10 -9.75
CA SER A 233 10.85 -20.70 -9.11
C SER A 233 10.44 -22.00 -8.41
N ILE A 234 11.30 -23.03 -8.51
CA ILE A 234 11.08 -24.34 -7.90
C ILE A 234 12.08 -24.55 -6.78
N VAL A 235 11.57 -24.90 -5.60
CA VAL A 235 12.39 -25.21 -4.42
C VAL A 235 12.19 -26.66 -4.02
N ASP A 236 13.28 -27.42 -3.96
CA ASP A 236 13.34 -28.73 -3.34
C ASP A 236 13.35 -28.56 -1.81
N LEU A 237 12.23 -28.89 -1.17
CA LEU A 237 12.02 -28.69 0.27
C LEU A 237 12.76 -29.73 1.11
N GLU A 238 13.04 -30.92 0.55
CA GLU A 238 13.81 -31.98 1.21
C GLU A 238 15.30 -31.61 1.26
N ASN A 239 15.86 -31.21 0.09
CA ASN A 239 17.28 -30.84 -0.04
C ASN A 239 17.54 -29.36 0.27
N ARG A 240 16.50 -28.58 0.59
CA ARG A 240 16.57 -27.16 0.97
C ARG A 240 17.25 -26.30 -0.09
N LYS A 241 16.87 -26.49 -1.35
CA LYS A 241 17.60 -25.91 -2.48
C LYS A 241 16.66 -25.34 -3.53
N HIS A 242 16.94 -24.11 -3.96
CA HIS A 242 16.36 -23.53 -5.16
C HIS A 242 16.92 -24.22 -6.41
N LEU A 243 16.04 -24.79 -7.23
CA LEU A 243 16.40 -25.48 -8.46
C LEU A 243 16.46 -24.49 -9.64
N ARG A 244 17.45 -23.59 -9.60
CA ARG A 244 17.54 -22.45 -10.53
C ARG A 244 17.47 -22.83 -12.01
N SER A 245 18.03 -23.99 -12.40
CA SER A 245 18.01 -24.47 -13.79
C SER A 245 16.67 -25.06 -14.23
N GLN A 246 15.75 -25.29 -13.27
CA GLN A 246 14.43 -25.87 -13.53
C GLN A 246 13.30 -24.83 -13.38
N ARG A 247 13.65 -23.57 -13.12
CA ARG A 247 12.64 -22.49 -13.09
C ARG A 247 11.89 -22.44 -14.42
N ILE A 248 10.61 -22.15 -14.37
CA ILE A 248 9.73 -22.12 -15.54
C ILE A 248 9.49 -20.67 -15.90
N ALA A 249 9.86 -20.28 -17.13
CA ALA A 249 9.50 -18.97 -17.66
C ALA A 249 8.04 -19.02 -18.13
N LEU A 250 7.29 -17.97 -17.84
CA LEU A 250 5.85 -17.90 -18.13
C LEU A 250 5.56 -17.23 -19.47
N ASP A 251 6.53 -16.52 -20.03
CA ASP A 251 6.44 -15.73 -21.25
C ASP A 251 7.04 -16.41 -22.50
N ILE A 252 7.27 -17.74 -22.47
CA ILE A 252 7.99 -18.44 -23.56
C ILE A 252 7.12 -18.63 -24.81
N ILE A 253 5.82 -18.74 -24.71
CA ILE A 253 5.04 -19.30 -25.79
C ILE A 253 4.23 -18.21 -26.45
N ASP A 254 3.36 -17.60 -26.34
CA ASP A 254 2.53 -16.86 -27.28
C ASP A 254 2.36 -15.39 -26.94
N GLU A 255 2.27 -15.06 -25.64
CA GLU A 255 2.01 -13.72 -25.20
C GLU A 255 2.85 -13.40 -23.96
N PRO A 256 3.42 -12.20 -23.84
CA PRO A 256 4.10 -11.76 -22.64
C PRO A 256 3.11 -11.64 -21.49
N VAL A 257 3.52 -12.06 -20.28
CA VAL A 257 2.70 -12.00 -19.09
C VAL A 257 3.34 -11.09 -18.04
N GLY A 258 2.52 -10.47 -17.19
CA GLY A 258 3.00 -9.53 -16.18
C GLY A 258 2.50 -9.84 -14.78
N LEU A 259 3.38 -9.64 -13.78
CA LEU A 259 3.07 -9.78 -12.35
C LEU A 259 2.45 -11.14 -11.99
N PRO A 260 3.19 -12.25 -12.07
CA PRO A 260 2.73 -13.55 -11.61
C PRO A 260 2.69 -13.56 -10.07
N LEU A 261 1.51 -13.34 -9.48
CA LEU A 261 1.37 -13.06 -8.06
C LEU A 261 0.82 -14.23 -7.24
N SER A 262 -0.06 -15.04 -7.82
CA SER A 262 -0.72 -16.14 -7.10
C SER A 262 -0.66 -17.42 -7.90
N SER A 263 -0.78 -18.56 -7.24
CA SER A 263 -0.81 -19.85 -7.93
C SER A 263 -1.65 -20.89 -7.19
N ARG A 264 -2.11 -21.89 -7.90
CA ARG A 264 -2.79 -23.08 -7.34
C ARG A 264 -2.35 -24.32 -8.10
N LEU A 265 -1.90 -25.32 -7.35
CA LEU A 265 -1.61 -26.64 -7.92
C LEU A 265 -2.88 -27.51 -7.88
N VAL A 266 -3.26 -28.05 -9.03
CA VAL A 266 -4.41 -28.93 -9.22
C VAL A 266 -3.95 -30.16 -10.02
N GLY A 267 -3.83 -31.29 -9.36
CA GLY A 267 -3.18 -32.46 -9.97
C GLY A 267 -1.73 -32.12 -10.36
N ASP A 268 -1.41 -32.27 -11.64
CA ASP A 268 -0.10 -31.94 -12.19
C ASP A 268 -0.05 -30.56 -12.86
N ASN A 269 -1.15 -29.80 -12.84
CA ASN A 269 -1.22 -28.48 -13.43
C ASN A 269 -1.08 -27.40 -12.35
N LEU A 270 -0.12 -26.53 -12.52
CA LEU A 270 0.03 -25.31 -11.73
C LEU A 270 -0.62 -24.15 -12.49
N PHE A 271 -1.68 -23.59 -11.91
CA PHE A 271 -2.33 -22.38 -12.39
C PHE A 271 -1.65 -21.17 -11.75
N VAL A 272 -1.12 -20.27 -12.56
CA VAL A 272 -0.42 -19.06 -12.12
C VAL A 272 -1.19 -17.84 -12.59
N LEU A 273 -1.64 -17.01 -11.66
CA LEU A 273 -2.35 -15.77 -11.93
C LEU A 273 -1.37 -14.66 -12.28
N ASN A 274 -1.45 -14.14 -13.50
CA ASN A 274 -0.65 -13.04 -14.01
C ASN A 274 -1.49 -11.76 -13.90
N ALA A 275 -1.29 -11.03 -12.80
CA ALA A 275 -2.19 -9.96 -12.41
C ALA A 275 -2.19 -8.80 -13.42
N ALA A 276 -1.03 -8.42 -13.99
CA ALA A 276 -0.96 -7.31 -14.92
C ALA A 276 -1.42 -7.66 -16.33
N SER A 277 -1.29 -8.91 -16.75
CA SER A 277 -1.77 -9.36 -18.07
C SER A 277 -3.21 -9.88 -18.07
N ASN A 278 -3.86 -9.98 -16.89
CA ASN A 278 -5.26 -10.40 -16.74
C ASN A 278 -5.52 -11.83 -17.27
N ASP A 279 -4.59 -12.73 -17.02
CA ASP A 279 -4.65 -14.12 -17.49
C ASP A 279 -4.13 -15.11 -16.44
N ILE A 280 -4.25 -16.38 -16.78
CA ILE A 280 -3.70 -17.50 -16.02
C ILE A 280 -2.80 -18.31 -16.94
N SER A 281 -1.54 -18.45 -16.55
CA SER A 281 -0.66 -19.45 -17.16
C SER A 281 -0.89 -20.81 -16.51
N VAL A 282 -1.12 -21.84 -17.34
CA VAL A 282 -1.24 -23.23 -16.89
C VAL A 282 0.03 -23.98 -17.21
N VAL A 283 0.71 -24.46 -16.17
CA VAL A 283 2.02 -25.12 -16.28
C VAL A 283 1.87 -26.59 -15.88
N ASP A 284 2.26 -27.51 -16.78
CA ASP A 284 2.47 -28.92 -16.44
C ASP A 284 3.78 -29.06 -15.66
N ILE A 285 3.68 -29.37 -14.36
CA ILE A 285 4.86 -29.46 -13.47
C ILE A 285 5.73 -30.70 -13.70
N LYS A 286 5.21 -31.74 -14.37
CA LYS A 286 6.00 -32.95 -14.71
C LYS A 286 6.88 -32.71 -15.93
N LEU A 287 6.36 -31.94 -16.87
CA LEU A 287 7.06 -31.61 -18.11
C LEU A 287 7.86 -30.30 -17.99
N ASN A 288 7.60 -29.50 -16.96
CA ASN A 288 8.09 -28.11 -16.80
C ASN A 288 7.77 -27.24 -18.02
N LEU A 289 6.56 -27.36 -18.54
CA LEU A 289 6.12 -26.66 -19.75
C LEU A 289 4.82 -25.90 -19.50
N LEU A 290 4.74 -24.73 -20.08
CA LEU A 290 3.50 -23.98 -20.19
C LEU A 290 2.56 -24.73 -21.16
N SER A 291 1.33 -24.95 -20.78
CA SER A 291 0.35 -25.75 -21.54
C SER A 291 -0.82 -24.91 -22.06
N ALA A 292 -1.17 -23.80 -21.41
CA ALA A 292 -2.25 -22.92 -21.83
C ALA A 292 -2.16 -21.56 -21.17
N HIS A 293 -2.80 -20.56 -21.79
CA HIS A 293 -3.21 -19.28 -21.19
C HIS A 293 -4.73 -19.19 -21.16
N ILE A 294 -5.28 -18.62 -20.09
CA ILE A 294 -6.73 -18.44 -19.91
C ILE A 294 -6.97 -16.97 -19.54
N GLU A 295 -7.63 -16.22 -20.39
CA GLU A 295 -8.05 -14.85 -20.09
C GLU A 295 -9.07 -14.86 -18.95
N VAL A 296 -8.95 -13.87 -18.02
CA VAL A 296 -9.85 -13.67 -16.90
C VAL A 296 -10.15 -12.17 -16.69
N GLY A 297 -10.76 -11.77 -15.59
CA GLY A 297 -10.99 -10.36 -15.28
C GLY A 297 -9.73 -9.63 -14.84
N SER A 298 -9.86 -8.34 -14.57
CA SER A 298 -8.73 -7.44 -14.30
C SER A 298 -8.09 -7.70 -12.94
N PHE A 299 -6.78 -7.87 -12.94
CA PHE A 299 -5.92 -8.06 -11.79
C PHE A 299 -6.31 -9.26 -10.93
N PRO A 300 -6.19 -10.49 -11.45
CA PRO A 300 -6.50 -11.71 -10.71
C PRO A 300 -5.49 -11.92 -9.56
N VAL A 301 -6.00 -12.12 -8.33
CA VAL A 301 -5.17 -12.19 -7.10
C VAL A 301 -5.38 -13.45 -6.27
N GLY A 302 -6.52 -14.12 -6.42
CA GLY A 302 -6.87 -15.32 -5.67
C GLY A 302 -7.48 -16.40 -6.56
N ILE A 303 -7.13 -17.65 -6.26
CA ILE A 303 -7.67 -18.82 -6.98
C ILE A 303 -7.97 -19.96 -6.01
N VAL A 304 -9.13 -20.56 -6.14
CA VAL A 304 -9.54 -21.72 -5.38
C VAL A 304 -10.20 -22.75 -6.27
N GLN A 305 -9.96 -24.03 -5.99
CA GLN A 305 -10.62 -25.15 -6.68
C GLN A 305 -11.91 -25.55 -5.94
N GLY A 306 -12.98 -25.75 -6.68
CA GLY A 306 -14.22 -26.28 -6.14
C GLY A 306 -14.05 -27.68 -5.54
N PRO A 307 -14.84 -28.05 -4.53
CA PRO A 307 -14.77 -29.36 -3.88
C PRO A 307 -15.05 -30.55 -4.83
N ASP A 308 -15.80 -30.31 -5.90
CA ASP A 308 -16.09 -31.29 -6.95
C ASP A 308 -14.93 -31.43 -7.97
N GLN A 309 -13.89 -30.57 -7.85
CA GLN A 309 -12.72 -30.48 -8.72
C GLN A 309 -13.01 -30.12 -10.19
N ARG A 310 -14.25 -29.77 -10.52
CA ARG A 310 -14.64 -29.40 -11.90
C ARG A 310 -14.28 -27.98 -12.26
N TYR A 311 -14.38 -27.08 -11.30
CA TYR A 311 -14.24 -25.65 -11.51
C TYR A 311 -13.13 -25.04 -10.67
N LEU A 312 -12.52 -24.01 -11.22
CA LEU A 312 -11.64 -23.09 -10.52
C LEU A 312 -12.33 -21.72 -10.49
N TYR A 313 -12.20 -21.02 -9.37
CA TYR A 313 -12.79 -19.69 -9.17
C TYR A 313 -11.67 -18.71 -8.92
N VAL A 314 -11.69 -17.60 -9.67
CA VAL A 314 -10.63 -16.59 -9.68
C VAL A 314 -11.19 -15.24 -9.26
N ASP A 315 -10.60 -14.66 -8.24
CA ASP A 315 -10.91 -13.31 -7.76
C ASP A 315 -10.17 -12.27 -8.60
N ASN A 316 -10.91 -11.43 -9.32
CA ASN A 316 -10.43 -10.33 -10.15
C ASN A 316 -10.63 -9.02 -9.40
N SER A 317 -9.60 -8.55 -8.69
CA SER A 317 -9.77 -7.52 -7.65
C SER A 317 -10.11 -6.13 -8.19
N ILE A 318 -9.61 -5.74 -9.39
CA ILE A 318 -9.90 -4.43 -10.01
C ILE A 318 -11.29 -4.40 -10.62
N ASP A 319 -11.79 -5.52 -11.13
CA ASP A 319 -13.17 -5.61 -11.62
C ASP A 319 -14.19 -5.79 -10.50
N GLY A 320 -13.77 -6.30 -9.34
CA GLY A 320 -14.67 -6.76 -8.28
C GLY A 320 -15.54 -7.92 -8.74
N SER A 321 -14.98 -8.84 -9.52
CA SER A 321 -15.66 -9.99 -10.11
C SER A 321 -14.99 -11.32 -9.78
N VAL A 322 -15.72 -12.42 -9.96
CA VAL A 322 -15.17 -13.77 -9.87
C VAL A 322 -15.39 -14.49 -11.21
N SER A 323 -14.30 -15.02 -11.78
CA SER A 323 -14.31 -15.86 -12.98
C SER A 323 -14.46 -17.34 -12.61
N VAL A 324 -15.23 -18.09 -13.39
CA VAL A 324 -15.38 -19.55 -13.29
C VAL A 324 -14.68 -20.21 -14.48
N ILE A 325 -13.73 -21.08 -14.18
CA ILE A 325 -12.96 -21.81 -15.19
C ILE A 325 -13.28 -23.28 -15.07
N GLU A 326 -13.64 -23.91 -16.19
CA GLU A 326 -13.77 -25.36 -16.25
C GLU A 326 -12.39 -26.01 -16.31
N ALA A 327 -12.02 -26.77 -15.27
CA ALA A 327 -10.68 -27.32 -15.11
C ALA A 327 -10.29 -28.34 -16.20
N SER A 328 -11.27 -29.01 -16.84
CA SER A 328 -11.02 -30.02 -17.86
C SER A 328 -10.78 -29.44 -19.26
N THR A 329 -11.41 -28.30 -19.56
CA THR A 329 -11.32 -27.63 -20.87
C THR A 329 -10.38 -26.44 -20.85
N LEU A 330 -10.01 -25.94 -19.66
CA LEU A 330 -9.20 -24.74 -19.44
C LEU A 330 -9.82 -23.48 -20.07
N VAL A 331 -11.16 -23.36 -19.97
CA VAL A 331 -11.93 -22.26 -20.53
C VAL A 331 -12.69 -21.52 -19.41
N GLU A 332 -12.67 -20.21 -19.44
CA GLU A 332 -13.59 -19.40 -18.63
C GLU A 332 -15.03 -19.59 -19.15
N ILE A 333 -15.93 -20.03 -18.29
CA ILE A 333 -17.34 -20.30 -18.64
C ILE A 333 -18.31 -19.27 -18.09
N ASP A 334 -17.92 -18.53 -17.05
CA ASP A 334 -18.73 -17.47 -16.42
C ASP A 334 -17.82 -16.44 -15.73
N ARG A 335 -18.31 -15.20 -15.63
CA ARG A 335 -17.70 -14.12 -14.83
C ARG A 335 -18.78 -13.22 -14.29
N GLN A 336 -18.88 -13.12 -12.97
CA GLN A 336 -19.92 -12.33 -12.32
C GLN A 336 -19.33 -11.26 -11.39
N PRO A 337 -19.89 -10.03 -11.38
CA PRO A 337 -19.54 -9.02 -10.39
C PRO A 337 -20.01 -9.46 -9.01
N VAL A 338 -19.13 -9.38 -8.02
CA VAL A 338 -19.41 -9.79 -6.63
C VAL A 338 -19.44 -8.61 -5.66
N THR A 339 -18.94 -7.45 -6.09
CA THR A 339 -19.01 -6.19 -5.34
C THR A 339 -19.17 -5.01 -6.27
N GLN A 340 -19.67 -3.91 -5.73
CA GLN A 340 -19.62 -2.62 -6.40
C GLN A 340 -18.46 -1.82 -5.81
N ILE A 341 -17.47 -1.51 -6.64
CA ILE A 341 -16.32 -0.70 -6.22
C ILE A 341 -16.78 0.76 -6.06
N PRO A 342 -16.63 1.37 -4.86
CA PRO A 342 -17.14 2.71 -4.57
C PRO A 342 -16.16 3.80 -5.06
N LEU A 343 -15.73 3.70 -6.31
CA LEU A 343 -14.87 4.66 -6.99
C LEU A 343 -15.58 5.12 -8.27
N ASP A 344 -15.36 6.37 -8.65
CA ASP A 344 -15.83 6.89 -9.93
C ASP A 344 -15.15 6.17 -11.11
N ASN A 345 -15.74 6.30 -12.29
CA ASN A 345 -15.28 5.58 -13.48
C ASN A 345 -13.86 5.98 -13.90
N ASP A 346 -13.51 7.26 -13.78
CA ASP A 346 -12.21 7.78 -14.19
C ASP A 346 -11.11 7.21 -13.29
N THR A 347 -11.32 7.22 -11.97
CA THR A 347 -10.38 6.61 -11.02
C THR A 347 -10.24 5.10 -11.25
N ARG A 348 -11.33 4.40 -11.56
CA ARG A 348 -11.29 2.96 -11.89
C ARG A 348 -10.51 2.69 -13.17
N GLU A 349 -10.69 3.51 -14.20
CA GLU A 349 -9.91 3.40 -15.44
C GLU A 349 -8.43 3.73 -15.18
N GLY A 350 -8.13 4.73 -14.36
CA GLY A 350 -6.75 5.03 -13.93
C GLY A 350 -6.09 3.85 -13.20
N ILE A 351 -6.81 3.16 -12.29
CA ILE A 351 -6.34 1.93 -11.64
C ILE A 351 -6.02 0.86 -12.69
N ARG A 352 -6.91 0.66 -13.65
CA ARG A 352 -6.74 -0.33 -14.72
C ARG A 352 -5.49 -0.03 -15.53
N LEU A 353 -5.31 1.20 -16.00
CA LEU A 353 -4.14 1.63 -16.76
C LEU A 353 -2.83 1.46 -15.99
N PHE A 354 -2.84 1.80 -14.70
CA PHE A 354 -1.66 1.67 -13.85
C PHE A 354 -1.20 0.22 -13.66
N HIS A 355 -2.14 -0.72 -13.61
CA HIS A 355 -1.86 -2.12 -13.31
C HIS A 355 -1.73 -3.01 -14.55
N THR A 356 -2.28 -2.60 -15.70
CA THR A 356 -2.26 -3.46 -16.89
C THR A 356 -0.92 -3.44 -17.60
N SER A 357 -0.47 -4.61 -18.07
CA SER A 357 0.59 -4.74 -19.08
C SER A 357 0.03 -4.99 -20.49
N ASN A 358 -1.25 -5.34 -20.63
CA ASN A 358 -1.86 -5.72 -21.92
C ASN A 358 -2.18 -4.56 -22.86
N ASP A 359 -1.97 -3.32 -22.44
CA ASP A 359 -2.26 -2.14 -23.25
C ASP A 359 -1.00 -1.68 -23.98
N THR A 360 -0.94 -1.85 -25.31
CA THR A 360 0.20 -1.45 -26.14
C THR A 360 0.46 0.06 -26.14
N ARG A 361 -0.52 0.85 -25.71
CA ARG A 361 -0.30 2.29 -25.48
C ARG A 361 0.63 2.50 -24.28
N MET A 362 0.53 1.64 -23.26
CA MET A 362 1.32 1.72 -22.01
C MET A 362 2.69 1.05 -22.18
N ALA A 363 2.75 -0.13 -22.79
CA ALA A 363 4.00 -0.87 -23.01
C ALA A 363 3.96 -1.60 -24.35
N LYS A 364 4.91 -1.31 -25.24
CA LYS A 364 4.97 -1.81 -26.60
C LYS A 364 4.81 -3.33 -26.73
N ASP A 365 5.51 -4.07 -25.87
CA ASP A 365 5.58 -5.53 -25.93
C ASP A 365 4.78 -6.17 -24.76
N GLN A 366 3.86 -5.43 -24.13
CA GLN A 366 2.91 -5.90 -23.12
C GLN A 366 3.55 -6.61 -21.90
N TRP A 367 4.76 -6.25 -21.54
CA TRP A 367 5.62 -6.96 -20.57
C TRP A 367 5.74 -6.29 -19.21
N ILE A 368 5.38 -5.00 -19.09
CA ILE A 368 5.53 -4.20 -17.88
C ILE A 368 4.31 -3.31 -17.65
N SER A 369 4.03 -3.02 -16.39
CA SER A 369 3.05 -2.02 -15.96
C SER A 369 3.70 -1.10 -14.92
N CYS A 370 3.08 0.04 -14.61
CA CYS A 370 3.54 0.92 -13.52
C CYS A 370 3.61 0.16 -12.19
N ALA A 371 2.68 -0.77 -11.94
CA ALA A 371 2.64 -1.61 -10.74
C ALA A 371 3.83 -2.59 -10.63
N THR A 372 4.61 -2.81 -11.69
CA THR A 372 5.80 -3.66 -11.64
C THR A 372 6.89 -3.07 -10.76
N CYS A 373 7.09 -1.75 -10.82
CA CYS A 373 8.04 -1.00 -9.99
C CYS A 373 7.34 -0.28 -8.82
N HIS A 374 6.10 0.17 -9.02
CA HIS A 374 5.31 0.92 -8.04
C HIS A 374 4.14 0.10 -7.49
N PHE A 375 4.40 -1.13 -7.02
CA PHE A 375 3.35 -2.01 -6.50
C PHE A 375 2.58 -1.33 -5.36
N ASN A 376 1.23 -1.26 -5.49
CA ASN A 376 0.35 -0.50 -4.60
C ASN A 376 0.74 0.99 -4.44
N GLY A 377 1.34 1.60 -5.47
CA GLY A 377 1.82 2.98 -5.44
C GLY A 377 3.12 3.19 -4.67
N GLY A 378 3.70 2.15 -4.08
CA GLY A 378 4.94 2.24 -3.30
C GLY A 378 6.21 2.17 -4.15
N SER A 379 7.32 1.82 -3.50
CA SER A 379 8.62 1.52 -4.11
C SER A 379 8.86 0.01 -4.16
N ASP A 380 9.55 -0.47 -5.20
CA ASP A 380 10.08 -1.83 -5.28
C ASP A 380 11.39 -2.01 -4.49
N ASN A 381 11.90 -0.94 -3.88
CA ASN A 381 13.16 -0.90 -3.13
C ASN A 381 14.39 -1.35 -3.95
N LEU A 382 14.35 -1.13 -5.26
CA LEU A 382 15.45 -1.41 -6.18
C LEU A 382 16.09 -0.15 -6.72
N VAL A 383 17.30 -0.33 -7.23
CA VAL A 383 18.04 0.70 -7.95
C VAL A 383 18.20 0.24 -9.39
N TRP A 384 17.64 0.99 -10.30
CA TRP A 384 17.66 0.71 -11.74
C TRP A 384 18.76 1.52 -12.42
N ASN A 385 19.37 0.92 -13.43
CA ASN A 385 20.42 1.56 -14.22
C ASN A 385 19.80 2.19 -15.48
N PHE A 386 19.38 3.45 -15.38
CA PHE A 386 18.83 4.20 -16.49
C PHE A 386 19.94 4.89 -17.32
N PRO A 387 19.64 5.38 -18.54
CA PRO A 387 20.61 6.11 -19.36
C PRO A 387 21.21 7.34 -18.69
N ASP A 388 20.47 7.98 -17.78
CA ASP A 388 20.90 9.13 -16.97
C ASP A 388 21.54 8.75 -15.62
N GLY A 389 21.80 7.45 -15.40
CA GLY A 389 22.46 6.89 -14.22
C GLY A 389 21.56 6.06 -13.32
N LEU A 390 22.10 5.70 -12.17
CA LEU A 390 21.40 4.88 -11.18
C LEU A 390 20.26 5.67 -10.52
N ARG A 391 19.08 5.06 -10.45
CA ARG A 391 17.89 5.63 -9.80
C ARG A 391 17.16 4.61 -8.95
N SER A 392 16.94 4.93 -7.68
CA SER A 392 16.02 4.18 -6.83
C SER A 392 14.58 4.52 -7.20
N THR A 393 13.68 3.54 -7.14
CA THR A 393 12.25 3.75 -7.42
C THR A 393 11.61 4.61 -6.31
N PRO A 394 11.11 5.82 -6.57
CA PRO A 394 10.43 6.62 -5.58
C PRO A 394 9.03 6.07 -5.28
N SER A 395 8.49 6.35 -4.09
CA SER A 395 7.08 6.12 -3.79
C SER A 395 6.21 7.13 -4.53
N LEU A 396 5.08 6.69 -5.08
CA LEU A 396 4.05 7.55 -5.67
C LEU A 396 2.99 7.98 -4.67
N ILE A 397 3.03 7.44 -3.45
CA ILE A 397 2.06 7.78 -2.39
C ILE A 397 2.22 9.25 -2.02
N ALA A 398 1.13 10.03 -2.13
CA ALA A 398 1.06 11.47 -1.93
C ALA A 398 2.01 12.30 -2.83
N SER A 399 2.49 11.73 -3.95
CA SER A 399 3.38 12.43 -4.89
C SER A 399 2.73 13.66 -5.53
N SER A 400 1.41 13.73 -5.65
CA SER A 400 0.69 14.87 -6.23
C SER A 400 1.05 16.24 -5.66
N HIS A 401 1.66 16.29 -4.48
CA HIS A 401 2.08 17.52 -3.81
C HIS A 401 3.60 17.74 -3.80
N THR A 402 4.37 16.83 -4.40
CA THR A 402 5.86 16.82 -4.32
C THR A 402 6.54 17.00 -5.68
N GLY A 403 5.86 17.60 -6.66
CA GLY A 403 6.47 17.98 -7.93
C GLY A 403 7.57 19.04 -7.75
N PRO A 404 8.50 19.18 -8.71
CA PRO A 404 8.58 18.41 -9.95
C PRO A 404 8.94 16.95 -9.73
N PHE A 405 8.51 16.08 -10.65
CA PHE A 405 8.63 14.62 -10.50
C PHE A 405 9.93 14.10 -11.12
N HIS A 406 10.19 12.81 -10.89
CA HIS A 406 11.45 12.12 -11.05
C HIS A 406 12.56 12.68 -10.13
N TRP A 407 13.63 11.92 -9.98
CA TRP A 407 14.80 12.38 -9.24
C TRP A 407 15.47 13.60 -9.88
N SER A 408 15.39 13.73 -11.20
CA SER A 408 15.92 14.87 -11.96
C SER A 408 15.01 16.09 -11.94
N GLY A 409 13.77 15.97 -11.42
CA GLY A 409 12.78 17.06 -11.44
C GLY A 409 12.44 17.54 -12.85
N ASN A 410 12.44 16.63 -13.82
CA ASN A 410 12.23 16.95 -15.23
C ASN A 410 10.77 16.90 -15.67
N LEU A 411 9.86 16.49 -14.81
CA LEU A 411 8.41 16.44 -15.06
C LEU A 411 7.72 17.47 -14.16
N ASP A 412 7.08 18.49 -14.72
CA ASP A 412 6.44 19.54 -13.94
C ASP A 412 4.98 19.23 -13.54
N GLU A 413 4.37 18.23 -14.18
CA GLU A 413 3.05 17.70 -13.83
C GLU A 413 3.00 16.17 -13.93
N LEU A 414 1.99 15.54 -13.29
CA LEU A 414 1.83 14.09 -13.33
C LEU A 414 1.51 13.55 -14.72
N HIS A 415 0.91 14.36 -15.59
CA HIS A 415 0.57 13.99 -16.97
C HIS A 415 1.81 13.84 -17.85
N ASP A 416 2.96 14.34 -17.42
CA ASP A 416 4.25 14.14 -18.12
C ASP A 416 4.77 12.71 -17.99
N VAL A 417 4.09 11.84 -17.21
CA VAL A 417 4.31 10.39 -17.24
C VAL A 417 4.10 9.79 -18.64
N GLU A 418 3.45 10.53 -19.53
CA GLU A 418 3.36 10.21 -20.96
C GLU A 418 4.72 9.95 -21.59
N ASP A 419 5.75 10.75 -21.23
CA ASP A 419 7.13 10.53 -21.70
C ASP A 419 7.71 9.23 -21.14
N THR A 420 7.46 8.92 -19.86
CA THR A 420 7.88 7.67 -19.26
C THR A 420 7.24 6.46 -19.98
N ILE A 421 5.96 6.56 -20.35
CA ILE A 421 5.25 5.55 -21.11
C ILE A 421 5.90 5.33 -22.48
N ARG A 422 6.23 6.42 -23.18
CA ARG A 422 6.81 6.34 -24.54
C ARG A 422 8.28 5.95 -24.55
N ASP A 423 9.08 6.64 -23.76
CA ASP A 423 10.53 6.52 -23.81
C ASP A 423 11.06 5.34 -23.01
N LEU A 424 10.44 5.04 -21.86
CA LEU A 424 10.91 3.99 -20.98
C LEU A 424 10.21 2.65 -21.23
N GLN A 425 8.88 2.65 -21.38
CA GLN A 425 8.11 1.43 -21.60
C GLN A 425 7.90 1.12 -23.11
N GLY A 426 8.29 2.04 -24.00
CA GLY A 426 8.17 1.92 -25.45
C GLY A 426 6.73 1.91 -25.95
N GLY A 427 5.75 2.28 -25.12
CA GLY A 427 4.34 2.38 -25.50
C GLY A 427 4.10 3.46 -26.55
N THR A 428 2.96 3.42 -27.22
CA THR A 428 2.60 4.47 -28.18
C THR A 428 2.13 5.76 -27.52
N GLY A 429 1.90 5.72 -26.19
CA GLY A 429 1.38 6.81 -25.39
C GLY A 429 -0.14 6.86 -25.34
N LEU A 430 -0.65 7.67 -24.42
CA LEU A 430 -2.08 7.89 -24.21
C LEU A 430 -2.59 9.14 -24.93
N ILE A 431 -1.69 10.03 -25.38
CA ILE A 431 -2.02 11.24 -26.14
C ILE A 431 -1.90 10.94 -27.65
N ASP A 432 -2.87 11.38 -28.44
CA ASP A 432 -2.79 11.39 -29.88
C ASP A 432 -1.80 12.49 -30.34
N GLY A 433 -0.69 12.07 -30.95
CA GLY A 433 0.37 12.98 -31.41
C GLY A 433 1.54 13.12 -30.44
N PRO A 434 2.41 14.13 -30.60
CA PRO A 434 3.56 14.31 -29.72
C PRO A 434 3.14 14.82 -28.34
N ALA A 435 3.81 14.33 -27.28
CA ALA A 435 3.74 14.94 -25.96
C ALA A 435 4.38 16.33 -25.95
N ASN A 436 4.00 17.19 -25.01
CA ASN A 436 4.55 18.55 -24.92
C ASN A 436 5.90 18.61 -24.19
N CYS A 437 6.50 17.50 -23.91
CA CYS A 437 7.69 17.37 -23.12
C CYS A 437 8.90 16.91 -23.97
N VAL A 438 9.62 17.81 -24.64
CA VAL A 438 10.86 17.49 -25.36
C VAL A 438 11.77 18.74 -25.41
N PRO A 439 13.01 18.69 -24.91
CA PRO A 439 13.69 17.75 -24.01
C PRO A 439 13.58 18.09 -22.52
N THR A 440 12.83 19.10 -22.16
CA THR A 440 12.55 19.51 -20.78
C THR A 440 11.11 19.95 -20.66
N CYS A 441 10.37 19.43 -19.68
CA CYS A 441 8.97 19.78 -19.40
C CYS A 441 8.82 21.20 -18.82
N ASP A 442 9.66 22.12 -19.22
CA ASP A 442 9.69 23.51 -18.78
C ASP A 442 8.81 24.39 -19.68
N SER A 443 7.93 23.77 -20.49
CA SER A 443 7.08 24.49 -21.42
C SER A 443 5.76 24.92 -20.77
N ALA A 444 5.26 26.08 -21.16
CA ALA A 444 3.98 26.60 -20.70
C ALA A 444 2.75 25.79 -21.20
N GLU A 445 2.96 24.74 -21.98
CA GLU A 445 1.92 23.90 -22.54
C GLU A 445 1.84 22.58 -21.76
N LYS A 446 0.70 22.36 -21.14
CA LYS A 446 0.41 21.18 -20.32
C LYS A 446 -0.08 19.98 -21.12
N ASN A 447 0.17 18.78 -20.60
CA ASN A 447 -0.41 17.54 -21.09
C ASN A 447 -1.79 17.24 -20.44
N GLU A 448 -2.09 17.87 -19.30
CA GLU A 448 -3.40 17.79 -18.64
C GLU A 448 -4.53 18.19 -19.63
N GLY A 449 -5.59 17.38 -19.68
CA GLY A 449 -6.76 17.61 -20.55
C GLY A 449 -6.57 17.20 -22.02
N ARG A 450 -5.41 16.67 -22.42
CA ARG A 450 -5.14 16.22 -23.79
C ARG A 450 -5.63 14.79 -24.07
N SER A 451 -5.82 14.00 -23.04
CA SER A 451 -6.30 12.62 -23.14
C SER A 451 -7.05 12.22 -21.87
N GLU A 452 -8.30 11.79 -22.01
CA GLU A 452 -9.08 11.24 -20.90
C GLU A 452 -8.37 10.07 -20.20
N ALA A 453 -7.69 9.20 -20.95
CA ALA A 453 -6.96 8.08 -20.37
C ALA A 453 -5.78 8.54 -19.53
N LEU A 454 -5.04 9.56 -19.96
CA LEU A 454 -3.93 10.14 -19.21
C LEU A 454 -4.42 10.89 -17.96
N ASP A 455 -5.51 11.65 -18.08
CA ASP A 455 -6.15 12.34 -16.96
C ASP A 455 -6.63 11.33 -15.91
N ASN A 456 -7.20 10.22 -16.34
CA ASN A 456 -7.63 9.13 -15.45
C ASN A 456 -6.45 8.48 -14.74
N LEU A 457 -5.33 8.25 -15.42
CA LEU A 457 -4.11 7.73 -14.82
C LEU A 457 -3.54 8.70 -13.77
N ALA A 458 -3.43 9.98 -14.11
CA ALA A 458 -2.98 11.02 -13.18
C ALA A 458 -3.92 11.17 -11.98
N LYS A 459 -5.24 11.09 -12.19
CA LYS A 459 -6.25 11.08 -11.12
C LYS A 459 -6.06 9.91 -10.16
N TYR A 460 -5.80 8.70 -10.68
CA TYR A 460 -5.51 7.56 -9.82
C TYR A 460 -4.23 7.78 -9.00
N ILE A 461 -3.13 8.20 -9.62
CA ILE A 461 -1.86 8.47 -8.91
C ILE A 461 -2.08 9.52 -7.81
N THR A 462 -2.83 10.57 -8.10
CA THR A 462 -3.22 11.59 -7.10
C THR A 462 -4.04 11.01 -5.95
N SER A 463 -4.84 9.99 -6.21
CA SER A 463 -5.67 9.34 -5.19
C SER A 463 -4.88 8.44 -4.22
N LEU A 464 -3.61 8.12 -4.53
CA LEU A 464 -2.76 7.26 -3.69
C LEU A 464 -2.45 7.96 -2.35
N LYS A 465 -2.96 7.37 -1.28
CA LYS A 465 -2.87 7.94 0.08
C LYS A 465 -2.07 7.02 1.00
N PHE A 466 -1.51 7.62 2.04
CA PHE A 466 -0.85 6.87 3.10
C PHE A 466 -1.84 6.00 3.87
N ASP A 467 -1.44 4.79 4.20
CA ASP A 467 -2.15 3.97 5.17
C ASP A 467 -2.10 4.62 6.57
N ALA A 468 -3.27 4.81 7.17
CA ALA A 468 -3.42 5.51 8.46
C ALA A 468 -2.64 4.89 9.65
N THR A 469 -2.06 3.71 9.46
CA THR A 469 -1.58 2.84 10.54
C THR A 469 -0.11 2.44 10.40
N ALA A 470 0.62 3.17 9.56
CA ALA A 470 1.96 2.78 9.13
C ALA A 470 3.06 2.83 10.21
N THR A 471 2.84 3.40 11.37
CA THR A 471 3.87 3.55 12.40
C THR A 471 3.92 2.36 13.36
N ASN A 472 4.97 1.58 13.26
CA ASN A 472 5.25 0.42 14.13
C ASN A 472 6.27 0.70 15.23
N THR A 473 6.55 1.95 15.53
CA THR A 473 7.47 2.27 16.62
C THR A 473 6.82 1.86 17.93
N ALA A 474 7.52 1.02 18.70
CA ALA A 474 7.16 0.75 20.08
C ALA A 474 7.07 2.09 20.81
N ASN A 475 5.86 2.49 21.17
CA ASN A 475 5.63 3.75 21.91
C ASN A 475 6.11 3.55 23.37
N THR A 476 7.42 3.51 23.55
CA THR A 476 8.02 3.65 24.88
C THR A 476 8.28 5.13 25.13
N GLN A 477 8.26 5.55 26.39
CA GLN A 477 8.57 6.94 26.77
C GLN A 477 9.96 7.36 26.26
N ASP A 478 10.94 6.46 26.26
CA ASP A 478 12.29 6.71 25.78
C ASP A 478 12.32 6.93 24.26
N THR A 479 11.53 6.17 23.50
CA THR A 479 11.39 6.32 22.05
C THR A 479 10.77 7.68 21.70
N GLU A 480 9.75 8.11 22.43
CA GLU A 480 9.09 9.39 22.20
C GLU A 480 10.02 10.58 22.53
N LEU A 481 10.78 10.50 23.61
CA LEU A 481 11.80 11.50 23.93
C LEU A 481 12.93 11.55 22.86
N SER A 482 13.33 10.41 22.32
CA SER A 482 14.31 10.33 21.23
C SER A 482 13.79 11.03 19.98
N LYS A 483 12.55 10.76 19.56
CA LYS A 483 11.90 11.45 18.42
C LYS A 483 11.86 12.96 18.61
N GLN A 484 11.48 13.43 19.80
CA GLN A 484 11.44 14.86 20.10
C GLN A 484 12.82 15.53 20.04
N ARG A 485 13.87 14.85 20.53
CA ARG A 485 15.25 15.34 20.40
C ARG A 485 15.68 15.37 18.93
N GLY A 486 15.39 14.31 18.17
CA GLY A 486 15.65 14.23 16.73
C GLY A 486 14.94 15.32 15.94
N ALA A 487 13.66 15.60 16.25
CA ALA A 487 12.91 16.70 15.65
C ALA A 487 13.53 18.06 15.90
N ARG A 488 14.09 18.29 17.09
CA ARG A 488 14.83 19.55 17.39
C ARG A 488 16.13 19.63 16.61
N LEU A 489 16.88 18.54 16.52
CA LEU A 489 18.11 18.49 15.72
C LEU A 489 17.81 18.77 14.24
N PHE A 490 16.80 18.14 13.68
CA PHE A 490 16.38 18.31 12.30
C PHE A 490 16.06 19.77 11.93
N ARG A 491 15.46 20.50 12.86
CA ARG A 491 15.10 21.92 12.69
C ARG A 491 16.19 22.89 13.14
N SER A 492 17.27 22.40 13.72
CA SER A 492 18.32 23.29 14.24
C SER A 492 19.08 23.96 13.08
N PHE A 493 19.56 25.18 13.33
CA PHE A 493 20.38 25.91 12.40
C PHE A 493 21.72 25.18 12.09
N GLU A 494 22.21 24.41 13.06
CA GLU A 494 23.45 23.65 12.95
C GLU A 494 23.38 22.58 11.88
N PHE A 495 22.24 21.86 11.81
CA PHE A 495 22.05 20.77 10.86
C PHE A 495 21.31 21.18 9.59
N SER A 496 20.50 22.22 9.66
CA SER A 496 19.78 22.86 8.55
C SER A 496 18.95 21.88 7.66
N CYS A 497 18.60 20.70 8.16
CA CYS A 497 17.86 19.69 7.37
C CYS A 497 16.52 20.23 6.88
N SER A 498 15.82 21.02 7.71
CA SER A 498 14.54 21.63 7.37
C SER A 498 14.62 22.74 6.34
N ALA A 499 15.83 23.17 5.93
CA ALA A 499 15.98 24.17 4.87
C ALA A 499 15.58 23.62 3.48
N CYS A 500 15.91 22.35 3.22
CA CYS A 500 15.49 21.64 2.01
C CYS A 500 14.29 20.73 2.30
N HIS A 501 14.27 20.05 3.46
CA HIS A 501 13.20 19.15 3.85
C HIS A 501 12.17 19.84 4.75
N ALA A 502 11.50 20.87 4.21
CA ALA A 502 10.52 21.65 4.95
C ALA A 502 9.23 20.86 5.20
N ALA A 503 8.74 20.86 6.45
CA ALA A 503 7.43 20.31 6.76
C ALA A 503 6.33 21.14 6.04
N PRO A 504 5.17 20.57 5.67
CA PRO A 504 4.64 19.27 6.11
C PRO A 504 5.00 18.10 5.20
N LEU A 505 5.49 18.36 3.99
CA LEU A 505 5.84 17.35 3.00
C LEU A 505 7.29 16.91 3.10
N TYR A 506 8.08 17.63 3.91
CA TYR A 506 9.52 17.38 4.09
C TYR A 506 10.28 17.40 2.77
N THR A 507 9.96 18.37 1.93
CA THR A 507 10.64 18.74 0.68
C THR A 507 10.43 20.24 0.42
N ASP A 508 11.36 20.90 -0.24
CA ASP A 508 11.21 22.26 -0.77
C ASP A 508 10.73 22.29 -2.22
N ASN A 509 10.58 21.09 -2.84
CA ASN A 509 10.22 20.92 -4.25
C ASN A 509 11.20 21.64 -5.22
N GLU A 510 12.44 21.80 -4.81
CA GLU A 510 13.48 22.46 -5.60
C GLU A 510 14.58 21.47 -6.00
N ASN A 511 15.30 21.81 -7.04
CA ASN A 511 16.41 21.03 -7.55
C ASN A 511 17.74 21.51 -6.96
N HIS A 512 18.54 20.59 -6.43
CA HIS A 512 19.87 20.86 -5.86
C HIS A 512 20.96 20.11 -6.60
N ILE A 513 22.17 20.68 -6.63
CA ILE A 513 23.33 20.01 -7.20
C ILE A 513 23.93 19.07 -6.17
N VAL A 514 24.03 17.80 -6.52
CA VAL A 514 24.59 16.76 -5.68
C VAL A 514 25.81 16.09 -6.32
N ASN A 515 26.72 15.61 -5.48
CA ASN A 515 27.89 14.85 -5.91
C ASN A 515 27.50 13.37 -6.16
N LEU A 516 27.91 12.84 -7.30
CA LEU A 516 27.69 11.43 -7.65
C LEU A 516 28.75 10.51 -7.03
N ALA A 517 28.38 9.25 -6.77
CA ALA A 517 29.29 8.27 -6.19
C ALA A 517 30.49 7.94 -7.09
N GLU A 518 30.26 7.88 -8.39
CA GLU A 518 31.27 7.65 -9.44
C GLU A 518 32.10 8.88 -9.81
N GLY A 519 31.79 10.01 -9.18
CA GLY A 519 32.37 11.31 -9.50
C GLY A 519 31.53 12.10 -10.48
N GLY A 520 31.65 13.45 -10.43
CA GLY A 520 30.79 14.36 -11.16
C GLY A 520 29.65 14.90 -10.32
N LYS A 521 28.72 15.60 -10.97
CA LYS A 521 27.55 16.24 -10.32
C LYS A 521 26.29 15.98 -11.11
N ALA A 522 25.17 15.92 -10.43
CA ALA A 522 23.84 15.88 -11.01
C ALA A 522 22.91 16.88 -10.31
N THR A 523 21.89 17.32 -11.03
CA THR A 523 20.80 18.10 -10.48
C THR A 523 19.72 17.13 -10.02
N ILE A 524 19.37 17.15 -8.75
CA ILE A 524 18.43 16.22 -8.12
C ILE A 524 17.36 17.01 -7.36
N ASN A 525 16.11 16.66 -7.56
CA ASN A 525 14.98 17.18 -6.81
C ASN A 525 15.04 16.71 -5.35
N THR A 526 14.70 17.57 -4.41
CA THR A 526 14.60 17.20 -2.99
C THR A 526 13.47 16.20 -2.78
N PRO A 527 13.74 14.94 -2.42
CA PRO A 527 12.67 13.99 -2.19
C PRO A 527 11.92 14.30 -0.90
N SER A 528 10.62 14.03 -0.90
CA SER A 528 9.85 14.00 0.36
C SER A 528 10.39 12.93 1.30
N LEU A 529 10.47 13.24 2.60
CA LEU A 529 10.87 12.28 3.64
C LEU A 529 9.68 11.53 4.26
N LEU A 530 8.50 11.70 3.72
CA LEU A 530 7.32 10.98 4.19
C LEU A 530 7.51 9.47 3.98
N GLU A 531 7.19 8.68 5.00
CA GLU A 531 7.37 7.21 5.01
C GLU A 531 8.81 6.73 4.75
N LEU A 532 9.80 7.55 5.09
CA LEU A 532 11.21 7.25 4.84
C LEU A 532 11.66 5.90 5.44
N ALA A 533 11.05 5.47 6.56
CA ALA A 533 11.32 4.16 7.17
C ALA A 533 11.13 2.96 6.22
N ARG A 534 10.43 3.14 5.09
CA ARG A 534 10.11 2.10 4.10
C ARG A 534 10.80 2.29 2.76
N SER A 535 11.62 3.31 2.63
CA SER A 535 12.19 3.75 1.35
C SER A 535 13.65 3.30 1.14
N SER A 536 14.14 2.34 1.95
CA SER A 536 15.49 1.78 1.73
C SER A 536 15.55 1.00 0.41
N PRO A 537 16.66 1.09 -0.39
CA PRO A 537 17.87 1.87 -0.14
C PRO A 537 17.68 3.36 -0.38
N TYR A 538 18.41 4.18 0.36
CA TYR A 538 18.25 5.62 0.37
C TYR A 538 19.14 6.33 -0.65
N TYR A 539 18.76 7.56 -0.99
CA TYR A 539 19.34 8.44 -2.00
C TYR A 539 18.90 8.07 -3.43
N HIS A 540 19.13 8.99 -4.38
CA HIS A 540 18.71 8.78 -5.77
C HIS A 540 19.30 7.52 -6.41
N ASP A 541 20.51 7.13 -6.03
CA ASP A 541 21.24 5.96 -6.53
C ASP A 541 21.29 4.80 -5.54
N GLY A 542 20.53 4.88 -4.44
CA GLY A 542 20.42 3.82 -3.44
C GLY A 542 21.73 3.42 -2.75
N ARG A 543 22.71 4.33 -2.71
CA ARG A 543 24.05 4.06 -2.15
C ARG A 543 24.06 3.76 -0.65
N PHE A 544 23.03 4.19 0.07
CA PHE A 544 22.92 3.99 1.51
C PHE A 544 21.84 2.98 1.85
N LYS A 545 22.18 1.97 2.65
CA LYS A 545 21.23 0.92 3.06
C LYS A 545 20.47 1.26 4.34
N THR A 546 21.03 2.14 5.15
CA THR A 546 20.46 2.56 6.42
C THR A 546 20.45 4.08 6.54
N LEU A 547 19.53 4.62 7.35
CA LEU A 547 19.51 6.05 7.67
C LEU A 547 20.78 6.50 8.40
N HIS A 548 21.41 5.63 9.18
CA HIS A 548 22.69 5.93 9.83
C HIS A 548 23.79 6.19 8.80
N GLU A 549 23.93 5.33 7.78
CA GLU A 549 24.89 5.53 6.68
C GLU A 549 24.59 6.81 5.89
N LEU A 550 23.32 7.11 5.65
CA LEU A 550 22.89 8.33 4.96
C LEU A 550 23.29 9.57 5.75
N LEU A 551 22.94 9.64 7.02
CA LEU A 551 23.18 10.83 7.86
C LEU A 551 24.66 11.15 8.05
N ASP A 552 25.53 10.14 7.99
CA ASP A 552 26.98 10.31 8.06
C ASP A 552 27.56 11.06 6.84
N ARG A 553 26.89 11.02 5.70
CA ARG A 553 27.43 11.52 4.44
C ARG A 553 26.56 12.55 3.70
N HIS A 554 25.26 12.48 3.87
CA HIS A 554 24.32 13.27 3.06
C HIS A 554 24.61 14.77 2.97
N PRO A 555 24.91 15.49 4.05
CA PRO A 555 25.19 16.92 3.94
C PRO A 555 26.41 17.24 3.07
N ALA A 556 27.45 16.40 3.11
CA ALA A 556 28.67 16.61 2.32
C ALA A 556 28.47 16.31 0.83
N ASP A 557 27.45 15.56 0.46
CA ASP A 557 27.12 15.24 -0.94
C ASP A 557 26.35 16.37 -1.64
N ILE A 558 25.87 17.38 -0.92
CA ILE A 558 25.16 18.54 -1.48
C ILE A 558 26.13 19.69 -1.69
N GLU A 559 26.13 20.31 -2.90
CA GLU A 559 26.99 21.42 -3.21
C GLU A 559 26.71 22.63 -2.30
N GLY A 560 27.76 23.15 -1.67
CA GLY A 560 27.67 24.29 -0.76
C GLY A 560 27.33 23.95 0.68
N GLN A 561 27.08 22.70 0.98
CA GLN A 561 26.89 22.22 2.36
C GLN A 561 28.20 21.70 2.95
N SER A 562 28.33 21.80 4.26
CA SER A 562 29.45 21.24 5.01
C SER A 562 29.06 19.92 5.67
N GLN A 563 30.01 19.03 5.80
CA GLN A 563 29.79 17.81 6.59
C GLN A 563 29.42 18.18 8.02
N VAL A 564 28.37 17.60 8.53
CA VAL A 564 27.91 17.79 9.90
C VAL A 564 28.39 16.60 10.73
N ASN A 565 29.12 16.89 11.79
CA ASN A 565 29.54 15.86 12.74
C ASN A 565 28.41 15.56 13.70
N LEU A 566 27.70 14.47 13.42
CA LEU A 566 26.71 13.89 14.33
C LEU A 566 27.44 12.97 15.31
N GLU A 567 27.44 13.28 16.59
CA GLU A 567 28.11 12.49 17.61
C GLU A 567 27.12 11.78 18.54
N GLY A 568 27.45 10.55 18.93
CA GLY A 568 26.76 9.83 19.99
C GLY A 568 25.27 9.58 19.72
N ASP A 569 24.43 9.93 20.69
CA ASP A 569 22.97 9.69 20.64
C ASP A 569 22.24 10.54 19.60
N SER A 570 22.86 11.59 19.04
CA SER A 570 22.25 12.51 18.08
C SER A 570 21.83 11.79 16.78
N VAL A 571 22.64 10.84 16.30
CA VAL A 571 22.30 10.03 15.11
C VAL A 571 21.06 9.17 15.39
N ALA A 572 21.05 8.49 16.54
CA ALA A 572 19.92 7.64 16.92
C ALA A 572 18.63 8.45 17.13
N ASP A 573 18.74 9.65 17.68
CA ASP A 573 17.61 10.57 17.86
C ASP A 573 17.07 11.06 16.50
N LEU A 574 17.95 11.46 15.57
CA LEU A 574 17.55 11.84 14.21
C LEU A 574 16.91 10.66 13.46
N VAL A 575 17.50 9.48 13.52
CA VAL A 575 16.92 8.26 12.90
C VAL A 575 15.53 7.99 13.47
N SER A 576 15.38 8.04 14.81
CA SER A 576 14.10 7.87 15.47
C SER A 576 13.03 8.87 14.98
N PHE A 577 13.43 10.12 14.77
CA PHE A 577 12.55 11.14 14.22
C PHE A 577 12.23 10.85 12.75
N LEU A 578 13.22 10.62 11.89
CA LEU A 578 13.05 10.35 10.47
C LEU A 578 12.17 9.13 10.21
N GLU A 579 12.35 8.05 10.96
CA GLU A 579 11.49 6.87 10.89
C GLU A 579 10.06 7.13 11.39
N SER A 580 9.85 8.18 12.17
CA SER A 580 8.54 8.60 12.63
C SER A 580 7.82 9.54 11.67
N ILE A 581 8.52 10.11 10.69
CA ILE A 581 7.92 10.95 9.65
C ILE A 581 7.01 10.06 8.81
N SER A 582 5.78 10.08 9.18
CA SER A 582 4.71 9.46 8.44
C SER A 582 3.86 10.58 7.83
N ARG A 583 2.66 10.43 7.69
CA ARG A 583 1.64 11.28 7.16
C ARG A 583 1.54 12.66 7.82
N PRO A 584 1.54 13.78 7.09
CA PRO A 584 1.07 15.05 7.61
C PRO A 584 -0.39 14.94 8.07
N ALA A 585 -0.70 15.48 9.23
CA ALA A 585 -2.03 15.32 9.83
C ALA A 585 -3.17 15.82 8.92
N PHE A 586 -2.95 16.86 8.12
CA PHE A 586 -3.94 17.39 7.18
C PHE A 586 -4.14 16.52 5.91
N LEU A 587 -3.19 15.69 5.50
CA LEU A 587 -3.38 14.69 4.43
C LEU A 587 -4.15 13.44 4.91
N SER A 588 -4.46 13.36 6.23
CA SER A 588 -5.20 12.23 6.81
C SER A 588 -6.71 12.45 6.97
N LEU A 589 -7.21 13.58 6.58
CA LEU A 589 -8.54 14.08 6.89
C LEU A 589 -9.73 13.22 6.44
N PRO A 590 -9.78 12.60 5.26
CA PRO A 590 -10.95 11.81 4.88
C PRO A 590 -11.24 10.60 5.77
N ALA A 591 -10.23 10.06 6.47
CA ALA A 591 -10.42 8.90 7.34
C ALA A 591 -10.95 9.25 8.75
N LEU A 592 -10.80 10.51 9.18
CA LEU A 592 -11.33 10.99 10.47
C LEU A 592 -12.79 11.46 10.38
N LEU A 593 -13.26 11.83 9.20
CA LEU A 593 -14.62 12.34 8.99
C LEU A 593 -15.73 11.26 9.03
N THR A 594 -15.36 9.97 9.04
CA THR A 594 -16.35 8.87 9.17
C THR A 594 -16.58 8.43 10.61
N SER A 595 -15.84 8.94 11.60
CA SER A 595 -16.12 8.66 13.00
C SER A 595 -16.94 9.80 13.61
N THR A 596 -18.18 9.53 13.96
CA THR A 596 -19.06 10.42 14.73
C THR A 596 -18.64 10.61 16.20
N GLU A 597 -17.48 10.12 16.57
CA GLU A 597 -16.89 10.34 17.90
C GLU A 597 -15.83 11.45 17.79
N ALA A 598 -16.05 12.53 18.51
CA ALA A 598 -15.06 13.58 18.69
C ALA A 598 -13.72 12.99 19.16
N PRO A 599 -12.58 13.44 18.63
CA PRO A 599 -11.28 12.94 19.06
C PRO A 599 -11.15 13.13 20.57
N VAL A 600 -10.94 12.04 21.27
CA VAL A 600 -10.63 12.07 22.69
C VAL A 600 -9.32 12.83 22.82
N SER A 601 -9.36 13.99 23.46
CA SER A 601 -8.19 14.81 23.75
C SER A 601 -7.11 13.93 24.37
N GLN A 602 -5.97 13.78 23.71
CA GLN A 602 -4.82 13.15 24.33
C GLN A 602 -4.43 14.01 25.54
N SER A 603 -4.25 13.37 26.67
CA SER A 603 -3.91 14.03 27.91
C SER A 603 -2.65 14.87 27.79
N PRO A 604 -2.63 16.11 28.23
CA PRO A 604 -1.49 16.98 28.11
C PRO A 604 -0.32 16.48 28.96
N LEU A 605 0.87 16.59 28.43
CA LEU A 605 2.10 16.63 29.22
C LEU A 605 1.99 17.77 30.23
N ASN A 606 2.04 17.43 31.49
CA ASN A 606 2.05 18.26 32.70
C ASN A 606 1.91 19.79 32.52
N GLY A 607 0.72 20.31 32.76
CA GLY A 607 0.52 21.72 33.07
C GLY A 607 -0.04 22.61 31.97
N ILE A 608 -0.43 22.07 30.81
CA ILE A 608 -0.97 22.84 29.69
C ILE A 608 -2.49 22.80 29.68
N SER A 609 -3.05 23.95 29.52
CA SER A 609 -4.45 24.31 29.45
C SER A 609 -5.18 23.65 28.30
N ARG A 610 -6.45 23.31 28.47
CA ARG A 610 -7.31 22.84 27.41
C ARG A 610 -7.69 24.01 26.48
N VAL A 611 -7.39 23.87 25.19
CA VAL A 611 -7.94 24.73 24.15
C VAL A 611 -8.95 23.88 23.37
N SER A 612 -10.15 24.38 23.17
CA SER A 612 -11.13 23.80 22.23
C SER A 612 -11.46 24.87 21.19
N LEU A 613 -11.44 24.48 19.93
CA LEU A 613 -11.79 25.31 18.79
C LEU A 613 -13.10 24.78 18.20
N GLU A 614 -13.99 25.64 17.78
CA GLU A 614 -15.21 25.29 17.09
C GLU A 614 -15.39 26.21 15.89
N LEU A 615 -15.52 25.64 14.71
CA LEU A 615 -15.87 26.30 13.47
C LEU A 615 -17.41 26.27 13.31
N VAL A 616 -18.05 27.42 13.31
CA VAL A 616 -19.49 27.54 13.14
C VAL A 616 -19.79 28.31 11.86
N VAL A 617 -20.54 27.70 10.96
CA VAL A 617 -21.10 28.40 9.80
C VAL A 617 -22.35 29.12 10.25
N ASN A 618 -22.37 30.45 10.11
CA ASN A 618 -23.54 31.22 10.45
C ASN A 618 -24.66 31.03 9.40
N LYS A 619 -25.73 30.33 9.78
CA LYS A 619 -26.86 30.04 8.89
C LYS A 619 -27.69 31.26 8.48
N GLU A 620 -27.57 32.37 9.22
CA GLU A 620 -28.29 33.61 8.94
C GLU A 620 -27.51 34.52 7.97
N SER A 621 -26.22 34.29 7.81
CA SER A 621 -25.37 34.93 6.81
C SER A 621 -24.50 33.85 6.18
N PRO A 622 -24.91 33.27 5.03
CA PRO A 622 -24.25 32.07 4.48
C PRO A 622 -22.78 32.24 4.12
N HIS A 623 -22.26 33.44 4.24
CA HIS A 623 -20.89 33.82 3.96
C HIS A 623 -20.07 34.22 5.21
N ALA A 624 -20.59 34.01 6.42
CA ALA A 624 -19.87 34.32 7.65
C ALA A 624 -19.41 33.03 8.36
N LEU A 625 -18.11 32.90 8.54
CA LEU A 625 -17.46 31.89 9.36
C LEU A 625 -17.19 32.47 10.74
N GLU A 626 -17.61 31.79 11.79
CA GLU A 626 -17.28 32.11 13.17
C GLU A 626 -16.32 31.06 13.73
N ILE A 627 -15.15 31.48 14.21
CA ILE A 627 -14.24 30.63 14.94
C ILE A 627 -14.40 30.97 16.43
N SER A 628 -14.86 30.01 17.21
CA SER A 628 -14.88 30.13 18.65
C SER A 628 -13.83 29.20 19.28
N TYR A 629 -13.14 29.69 20.29
CA TYR A 629 -12.25 28.85 21.08
C TYR A 629 -12.44 29.09 22.57
N THR A 630 -12.26 28.02 23.34
CA THR A 630 -12.28 28.04 24.78
C THR A 630 -10.90 27.69 25.31
N HIS A 631 -10.37 28.51 26.18
CA HIS A 631 -9.04 28.32 26.76
C HIS A 631 -9.12 28.28 28.29
N SER A 632 -8.42 27.32 28.88
CA SER A 632 -8.22 27.24 30.34
C SER A 632 -6.73 27.18 30.64
N GLY A 633 -6.17 28.22 31.25
CA GLY A 633 -4.78 28.30 31.72
C GLY A 633 -4.02 29.55 31.26
N ASN A 634 -2.73 29.59 31.57
CA ASN A 634 -1.90 30.80 31.47
C ASN A 634 -0.84 30.77 30.35
N SER A 635 -1.00 29.98 29.32
CA SER A 635 -0.02 29.89 28.20
C SER A 635 -0.48 30.66 26.96
N ALA A 636 0.42 31.34 26.28
CA ALA A 636 0.17 31.99 25.01
C ALA A 636 0.18 30.95 23.90
N PHE A 637 -0.71 31.09 22.93
CA PHE A 637 -0.78 30.20 21.74
C PHE A 637 -1.05 31.03 20.49
N ASP A 638 -0.70 30.44 19.34
CA ASP A 638 -0.96 31.00 18.02
C ASP A 638 -2.09 30.22 17.36
N THR A 639 -2.98 30.89 16.64
CA THR A 639 -4.05 30.27 15.86
C THR A 639 -3.84 30.50 14.37
N PHE A 640 -4.07 29.46 13.59
CA PHE A 640 -3.99 29.47 12.13
C PHE A 640 -5.31 29.00 11.55
N LEU A 641 -5.76 29.63 10.49
CA LEU A 641 -6.84 29.15 9.65
C LEU A 641 -6.33 28.93 8.25
N ILE A 642 -6.35 27.69 7.82
CA ILE A 642 -5.93 27.26 6.49
C ILE A 642 -7.19 26.81 5.74
N VAL A 643 -7.27 27.16 4.46
CA VAL A 643 -8.38 26.78 3.59
C VAL A 643 -7.82 26.00 2.42
N GLU A 644 -8.39 24.86 2.16
CA GLU A 644 -8.06 24.00 1.04
C GLU A 644 -9.24 23.92 0.09
N HIS A 645 -9.02 24.12 -1.20
CA HIS A 645 -9.98 23.85 -2.25
C HIS A 645 -9.78 22.42 -2.76
N LEU A 646 -10.75 21.55 -2.52
CA LEU A 646 -10.61 20.13 -2.78
C LEU A 646 -10.36 19.78 -4.25
N ALA A 647 -10.99 20.49 -5.17
CA ALA A 647 -10.87 20.20 -6.60
C ALA A 647 -9.51 20.56 -7.20
N THR A 648 -8.85 21.61 -6.69
CA THR A 648 -7.57 22.11 -7.25
C THR A 648 -6.38 21.93 -6.34
N ALA A 649 -6.57 21.40 -5.13
CA ALA A 649 -5.55 21.33 -4.07
C ALA A 649 -4.84 22.68 -3.84
N ALA A 650 -5.55 23.79 -4.02
CA ALA A 650 -5.01 25.11 -3.74
C ALA A 650 -5.24 25.46 -2.28
N TYR A 651 -4.24 26.12 -1.68
CA TYR A 651 -4.24 26.47 -0.27
C TYR A 651 -4.15 27.96 -0.06
N TRP A 652 -4.90 28.45 0.94
CA TRP A 652 -4.84 29.81 1.43
C TRP A 652 -4.74 29.82 2.95
N TYR A 653 -4.15 30.86 3.51
CA TYR A 653 -4.20 31.09 4.93
C TYR A 653 -4.67 32.51 5.25
N PHE A 654 -5.26 32.68 6.41
CA PHE A 654 -5.64 33.98 6.91
C PHE A 654 -4.50 34.59 7.72
N GLU A 655 -3.91 35.67 7.22
CA GLU A 655 -2.91 36.43 7.94
C GLU A 655 -3.54 37.26 9.08
N ASN A 656 -4.81 37.65 8.90
CA ASN A 656 -5.66 38.34 9.89
C ASN A 656 -7.11 38.25 9.44
N ASN A 657 -8.03 38.80 10.21
CA ASN A 657 -9.47 38.76 9.92
C ASN A 657 -9.91 39.37 8.58
N SER A 658 -9.00 40.04 7.86
CA SER A 658 -9.31 40.74 6.60
C SER A 658 -8.38 40.40 5.44
N THR A 659 -7.35 39.59 5.65
CA THR A 659 -6.32 39.32 4.63
C THR A 659 -6.12 37.83 4.46
N ILE A 660 -6.39 37.35 3.25
CA ILE A 660 -6.11 35.98 2.81
C ILE A 660 -4.94 35.97 1.83
N LYS A 661 -4.07 35.00 1.94
CA LYS A 661 -2.93 34.81 1.03
C LYS A 661 -2.91 33.38 0.51
N LYS A 662 -2.76 33.24 -0.81
CA LYS A 662 -2.47 31.95 -1.43
C LYS A 662 -1.03 31.56 -1.12
N PHE A 663 -0.80 30.31 -0.77
CA PHE A 663 0.53 29.82 -0.44
C PHE A 663 0.75 28.40 -0.97
N ARG A 664 2.01 28.00 -1.03
CA ARG A 664 2.38 26.59 -1.23
C ARG A 664 2.54 25.93 0.15
N LEU A 665 2.18 24.67 0.25
CA LEU A 665 2.42 23.90 1.47
C LEU A 665 3.92 23.94 1.83
N GLY A 666 4.21 24.15 3.13
CA GLY A 666 5.58 24.31 3.63
C GLY A 666 6.10 25.73 3.69
N ALA A 667 5.41 26.71 3.09
CA ALA A 667 5.80 28.11 3.21
C ALA A 667 5.57 28.64 4.64
N ASP A 668 6.40 29.58 5.09
CA ASP A 668 6.16 30.30 6.34
C ASP A 668 4.84 31.06 6.28
N ILE A 669 3.90 30.73 7.15
CA ILE A 669 2.65 31.46 7.31
C ILE A 669 2.60 32.15 8.67
N MET A 670 2.04 33.36 8.66
CA MET A 670 1.85 34.12 9.89
C MET A 670 0.60 33.61 10.62
N PRO A 671 0.62 33.51 11.95
CA PRO A 671 -0.57 33.17 12.70
C PRO A 671 -1.66 34.23 12.53
N MET A 672 -2.90 33.79 12.37
CA MET A 672 -4.06 34.66 12.24
C MET A 672 -4.23 35.55 13.47
N SER A 673 -3.96 35.02 14.65
CA SER A 673 -3.94 35.79 15.89
C SER A 673 -2.96 35.21 16.91
N ILE A 674 -2.34 36.12 17.69
CA ILE A 674 -1.46 35.80 18.80
C ILE A 674 -2.25 36.08 20.08
N HIS A 675 -2.57 35.06 20.86
CA HIS A 675 -3.35 35.20 22.07
C HIS A 675 -2.46 35.32 23.29
N GLN A 676 -2.58 36.46 23.97
CA GLN A 676 -2.10 36.64 25.38
C GLN A 676 -3.31 36.51 26.28
N ILE A 677 -3.32 35.51 26.97
CA ILE A 677 -4.00 35.02 28.17
C ILE A 677 -5.11 35.86 28.79
N SER A 678 -6.31 35.30 28.76
CA SER A 678 -7.30 35.34 29.82
C SER A 678 -8.22 34.14 29.69
N GLU A 679 -8.54 33.45 30.80
CA GLU A 679 -9.54 32.38 30.78
C GLU A 679 -10.86 32.90 30.22
N GLY A 680 -11.48 32.16 29.26
CA GLY A 680 -12.79 32.49 28.75
C GLY A 680 -13.07 31.91 27.38
N VAL A 681 -14.30 32.15 26.92
CA VAL A 681 -14.74 31.86 25.53
C VAL A 681 -14.45 33.11 24.69
N HIS A 682 -13.63 32.96 23.70
CA HIS A 682 -13.31 34.01 22.74
C HIS A 682 -13.94 33.66 21.40
N ARG A 683 -14.60 34.63 20.77
CA ARG A 683 -15.21 34.46 19.45
C ARG A 683 -14.61 35.45 18.47
N HIS A 684 -14.20 34.95 17.31
CA HIS A 684 -13.76 35.77 16.19
C HIS A 684 -14.72 35.58 15.02
N GLU A 685 -15.42 36.64 14.64
CA GLU A 685 -16.20 36.66 13.41
C GLU A 685 -15.29 36.97 12.23
N MET A 686 -15.34 36.15 11.21
CA MET A 686 -14.63 36.38 9.97
C MET A 686 -15.49 37.23 9.03
N PRO A 687 -15.04 38.39 8.55
CA PRO A 687 -15.82 39.21 7.65
C PRO A 687 -16.01 38.53 6.29
N ASN A 688 -17.14 38.83 5.63
CA ASN A 688 -17.63 38.30 4.34
C ASN A 688 -16.72 38.49 3.11
N ILE A 689 -15.46 38.87 3.28
CA ILE A 689 -14.56 39.39 2.23
C ILE A 689 -14.12 38.31 1.23
N LEU A 690 -14.24 37.05 1.58
CA LEU A 690 -13.66 35.97 0.79
C LEU A 690 -14.53 35.47 -0.33
N LEU A 691 -15.83 35.46 -0.12
CA LEU A 691 -16.78 34.73 -0.95
C LEU A 691 -17.37 35.57 -2.05
N ASP A 692 -17.34 36.92 -1.87
CA ASP A 692 -17.89 37.84 -2.85
C ASP A 692 -17.03 38.06 -4.11
N ASN A 693 -15.74 37.59 -4.09
CA ASN A 693 -14.79 37.80 -5.19
C ASN A 693 -14.43 36.54 -5.98
N LEU A 694 -14.98 35.39 -5.60
CA LEU A 694 -14.70 34.14 -6.28
C LEU A 694 -16.04 33.56 -6.75
N ASP A 695 -16.14 33.23 -8.03
CA ASP A 695 -17.32 32.53 -8.60
C ASP A 695 -17.23 31.06 -8.22
N LEU A 696 -17.58 30.75 -6.97
CA LEU A 696 -17.30 29.47 -6.30
C LEU A 696 -18.57 28.70 -5.93
N ALA A 697 -19.71 29.06 -6.46
CA ALA A 697 -21.00 28.43 -6.14
C ALA A 697 -20.98 26.94 -6.51
N GLY A 698 -21.13 26.07 -5.50
CA GLY A 698 -21.10 24.61 -5.64
C GLY A 698 -19.74 23.97 -5.46
N GLU A 699 -18.69 24.75 -5.17
CA GLU A 699 -17.35 24.21 -4.89
C GLU A 699 -17.19 23.84 -3.41
N ILE A 700 -16.43 22.79 -3.13
CA ILE A 700 -16.20 22.28 -1.77
C ILE A 700 -14.85 22.76 -1.26
N PHE A 701 -14.86 23.39 -0.10
CA PHE A 701 -13.67 23.86 0.61
C PHE A 701 -13.55 23.18 1.96
N THR A 702 -12.31 22.85 2.34
CA THR A 702 -11.99 22.36 3.68
C THR A 702 -11.30 23.45 4.48
N PHE A 703 -11.86 23.78 5.63
CA PHE A 703 -11.33 24.76 6.56
C PHE A 703 -10.66 24.05 7.72
N HIS A 704 -9.39 24.37 7.96
CA HIS A 704 -8.56 23.81 9.02
C HIS A 704 -8.25 24.89 10.04
N ALA A 705 -8.77 24.76 11.24
CA ALA A 705 -8.44 25.64 12.37
C ALA A 705 -7.41 24.95 13.27
N ILE A 706 -6.26 25.56 13.46
CA ILE A 706 -5.13 25.00 14.18
C ILE A 706 -4.71 25.97 15.28
N ALA A 707 -4.51 25.47 16.50
CA ALA A 707 -3.84 26.22 17.57
C ALA A 707 -2.53 25.51 17.91
N THR A 708 -1.43 26.28 18.00
CA THR A 708 -0.11 25.77 18.34
C THR A 708 0.47 26.51 19.53
N GLU A 709 1.53 25.97 20.14
CA GLU A 709 2.34 26.77 21.05
C GLU A 709 2.89 28.01 20.34
N ARG A 710 3.08 29.10 21.08
CA ARG A 710 3.51 30.38 20.50
C ARG A 710 4.82 30.22 19.74
N GLY A 711 4.82 30.62 18.47
CA GLY A 711 5.96 30.53 17.55
C GLY A 711 6.21 29.14 16.99
N ALA A 712 5.34 28.17 17.26
CA ALA A 712 5.45 26.83 16.66
C ALA A 712 4.77 26.77 15.28
N SER A 713 5.31 25.95 14.40
CA SER A 713 4.76 25.75 13.04
C SER A 713 3.38 25.10 13.08
N PRO A 714 2.39 25.63 12.33
CA PRO A 714 1.08 24.98 12.17
C PRO A 714 1.13 23.69 11.35
N TYR A 715 2.24 23.43 10.65
CA TYR A 715 2.41 22.23 9.85
C TYR A 715 2.91 21.01 10.64
N ASP A 716 3.27 21.21 11.89
CA ASP A 716 3.75 20.14 12.75
C ASP A 716 2.67 19.75 13.76
N ALA A 717 2.00 18.64 13.51
CA ALA A 717 0.93 18.14 14.36
C ALA A 717 1.36 17.87 15.81
N LEU A 718 2.67 17.69 16.06
CA LEU A 718 3.20 17.55 17.42
C LEU A 718 3.13 18.86 18.22
N ASN A 719 3.01 19.99 17.53
CA ASN A 719 2.87 21.31 18.16
C ASN A 719 1.41 21.73 18.33
N TRP A 720 0.47 20.92 17.85
CA TRP A 720 -0.94 21.28 17.92
C TRP A 720 -1.46 21.12 19.35
N LEU A 721 -1.92 22.22 19.89
CA LEU A 721 -2.68 22.24 21.13
C LEU A 721 -4.13 21.86 20.87
N PHE A 722 -4.60 22.20 19.64
CA PHE A 722 -5.94 21.89 19.18
C PHE A 722 -6.01 21.94 17.64
N TYR A 723 -6.96 21.17 17.10
CA TYR A 723 -7.27 21.14 15.65
C TYR A 723 -8.75 20.85 15.45
N ASP A 724 -9.40 21.63 14.58
CA ASP A 724 -10.74 21.37 14.08
C ASP A 724 -10.78 21.56 12.56
N VAL A 725 -11.68 20.85 11.89
CA VAL A 725 -11.82 20.88 10.44
C VAL A 725 -13.28 20.85 10.05
N LYS A 726 -13.62 21.59 9.00
CA LYS A 726 -14.97 21.63 8.45
C LYS A 726 -14.95 21.71 6.93
N GLU A 727 -15.70 20.84 6.28
CA GLU A 727 -16.00 20.95 4.86
C GLU A 727 -17.24 21.82 4.67
N ILE A 728 -17.17 22.74 3.74
CA ILE A 728 -18.25 23.68 3.41
C ILE A 728 -18.36 23.73 1.89
N GLU A 729 -19.55 23.42 1.40
CA GLU A 729 -19.95 23.70 0.02
C GLU A 729 -20.43 25.15 -0.05
N LEU A 730 -19.79 25.96 -0.88
CA LEU A 730 -20.06 27.41 -1.04
C LEU A 730 -21.04 27.72 -2.14
#